data_4f07028508415e181d2119eda758b73f
#
_entry.id   4f07028508415e181d2119eda758b73f
#
_cell.length_a   1.000
_cell.length_b   1.000
_cell.length_c   1.000
_cell.angle_alpha   90.00
_cell.angle_beta   90.00
_cell.angle_gamma   90.00
#
_symmetry.space_group_name_H-M   'P 1'
#
loop_
_entity.id
_entity.type
_entity.pdbx_description
1 polymer ?
#
loop_
_entity_poly.entity_id
_entity_poly.type
_entity_poly.pdbx_seq_one_letter_code
_entity_poly.pdbx_strand_id
1 'polypeptide(L)'
;MTTDVSERGLEALIVADMTGLPLASPAGPGMAEEPEPFIGLHNWILGNPQDYDRAYTVDLVQLRAFLAATQEHLIQAFDLDHDSPTRQKFLARLQGEIGKRGIIDVLRNGIKHGAHDVTLFYGTPTPGNVKAAERFAQNRFSVTRQLRYSRDETANALDLALFINGLPVATFELKNSLTKQTVEDAIEQYKRDRDPREKLFEFGRCVAHFAVDDAEVRFCTHLKGKASWFLPFNQGWNDGAGNPPNPQGLKTDYLWKRILTPTGLTDILENYAQIVERKDPKTGKVKREQIFPRYHQLDVVRRLLTDAGHHGAGKRYLIQHSAGSGKSNSIAWLAHQLIGLKKDEEPAFDSIIVVTDRRILDQQIRDTIKQFAQVGATVGHAEHSGDLRRFIEQGKKIVITTVQKFPFILDDIGNQHRNRRFAILIDEAHSSQGGKASAAVSMALSAAGAEEDEETTEDIVNRIMEARKLLPNASYFAFTATPKNKTLELFGEPFPEGNKAKHRPFHSYTMKQAIDEGFILDVLKSYTPVESYYRLVKTIESDPEFDTKRARKKLRRYVESHDHAIRLKAEIMVDHFHEQVLALNKIGGQARAMVVTSGIERAIQYFHAIRDYLKERKSPYRAIVAFSGEHDYGGVKVTEASLNGFPSKDIPDRIVEDPYRFLICADKFQTGYDEPLLHTMYVDKPLAGVKAVQTLSRLNRAHPQKHDVFVLDFQNDTETIRKAFEPYYRTTILSDETDPNKLHDLKAALDGYQVYDASQIEQLVALYLGGTDRDKLDPILDACVASYNENLNEDEQVDFKGKAKAFIRTYGFLGSILLYTNASWEKLSIFLNFLVPKLPAPKEEDLSKGILEAIDMNSYRVEKRAAQRIQLPDTDAEIEPVPTDGGGRKREPELDRLSNILRAFNDQFGGIEWQDADRVRRMITEDIPQKVAADTAYQNAKQNSDKQNARIEHDKALARVIVGLMKDDTELFKQYSDNPEFMRWLADTIFGITYDQPSA
;
A
#
# COMPACT_ATOMS: atom_id res chain seq x y z
N MET A 1 34.95 28.20 -19.05
CA MET A 1 34.02 27.81 -20.11
C MET A 1 32.66 28.36 -19.72
N THR A 2 32.05 29.21 -20.51
CA THR A 2 30.67 29.65 -20.32
C THR A 2 29.78 28.46 -20.64
N THR A 3 29.19 27.88 -19.61
CA THR A 3 28.23 26.76 -19.78
C THR A 3 27.03 27.29 -20.56
N ASP A 4 26.71 26.69 -21.71
CA ASP A 4 25.49 26.99 -22.47
C ASP A 4 24.29 26.54 -21.64
N VAL A 5 23.58 27.49 -21.08
CA VAL A 5 22.42 27.29 -20.19
C VAL A 5 21.09 27.10 -20.95
N SER A 6 21.12 26.99 -22.27
CA SER A 6 19.95 26.72 -23.11
C SER A 6 19.54 25.22 -23.10
N GLU A 7 18.36 24.91 -23.62
CA GLU A 7 17.95 23.51 -23.89
C GLU A 7 18.95 22.78 -24.77
N ARG A 8 19.56 23.47 -25.75
CA ARG A 8 20.60 22.92 -26.60
C ARG A 8 21.88 22.60 -25.83
N GLY A 9 22.20 23.35 -24.78
CA GLY A 9 23.31 23.06 -23.87
C GLY A 9 23.11 21.77 -23.09
N LEU A 10 21.89 21.54 -22.54
CA LEU A 10 21.53 20.31 -21.87
C LEU A 10 21.54 19.11 -22.82
N GLU A 11 20.97 19.27 -24.02
CA GLU A 11 20.99 18.25 -25.07
C GLU A 11 22.43 17.86 -25.44
N ALA A 12 23.32 18.84 -25.67
CA ALA A 12 24.72 18.62 -26.01
C ALA A 12 25.49 17.90 -24.89
N LEU A 13 25.22 18.26 -23.62
CA LEU A 13 25.82 17.62 -22.44
C LEU A 13 25.39 16.14 -22.34
N ILE A 14 24.10 15.83 -22.48
CA ILE A 14 23.61 14.44 -22.45
C ILE A 14 24.27 13.61 -23.53
N VAL A 15 24.33 14.12 -24.76
CA VAL A 15 24.93 13.41 -25.89
C VAL A 15 26.45 13.23 -25.69
N ALA A 16 27.15 14.25 -25.18
CA ALA A 16 28.57 14.12 -24.85
C ALA A 16 28.83 13.07 -23.78
N ASP A 17 28.01 13.05 -22.72
CA ASP A 17 28.09 12.01 -21.68
C ASP A 17 27.84 10.60 -22.25
N MET A 18 26.86 10.45 -23.13
CA MET A 18 26.49 9.13 -23.69
C MET A 18 27.54 8.64 -24.72
N THR A 19 28.02 9.53 -25.58
CA THR A 19 28.89 9.15 -26.70
C THR A 19 30.39 9.27 -26.40
N GLY A 20 30.77 10.00 -25.34
CA GLY A 20 32.16 10.34 -25.04
C GLY A 20 32.78 11.36 -26.02
N LEU A 21 31.99 11.93 -26.94
CA LEU A 21 32.44 12.95 -27.86
C LEU A 21 32.49 14.31 -27.12
N PRO A 22 33.53 15.13 -27.34
CA PRO A 22 33.63 16.42 -26.73
C PRO A 22 32.49 17.33 -27.18
N LEU A 23 31.98 18.20 -26.28
CA LEU A 23 31.03 19.27 -26.60
C LEU A 23 31.66 20.11 -27.78
N ALA A 24 31.06 20.04 -28.94
CA ALA A 24 31.51 20.82 -30.09
C ALA A 24 31.33 22.32 -29.75
N SER A 25 32.45 23.10 -29.71
CA SER A 25 32.38 24.55 -29.83
C SER A 25 31.68 24.90 -31.15
N PRO A 26 30.92 25.99 -31.27
CA PRO A 26 30.31 26.41 -32.52
C PRO A 26 31.41 26.56 -33.57
N ALA A 27 31.51 25.59 -34.49
CA ALA A 27 32.49 25.56 -35.54
C ALA A 27 32.17 26.67 -36.53
N GLY A 28 33.18 27.52 -36.79
CA GLY A 28 33.22 28.33 -37.98
C GLY A 28 33.24 27.45 -39.24
N PRO A 29 32.88 28.04 -40.40
CA PRO A 29 32.79 27.24 -41.64
C PRO A 29 34.16 26.82 -42.12
N GLY A 30 34.53 25.57 -41.95
CA GLY A 30 35.79 24.99 -42.46
C GLY A 30 35.87 23.50 -42.18
N MET A 31 35.75 22.71 -43.27
CA MET A 31 36.14 21.33 -43.48
C MET A 31 35.65 20.30 -42.46
N ALA A 32 34.57 19.59 -42.81
CA ALA A 32 34.15 18.37 -42.15
C ALA A 32 35.00 17.20 -42.75
N GLU A 33 35.99 16.74 -42.01
CA GLU A 33 36.38 15.34 -42.04
C GLU A 33 35.25 14.57 -41.35
N GLU A 34 34.71 13.55 -42.00
CA GLU A 34 33.77 12.61 -41.35
C GLU A 34 34.53 11.94 -40.20
N PRO A 35 34.11 12.12 -38.94
CA PRO A 35 34.77 11.44 -37.84
C PRO A 35 34.48 9.95 -37.97
N GLU A 36 35.54 9.12 -37.95
CA GLU A 36 35.37 7.69 -37.71
C GLU A 36 34.48 7.47 -36.47
N PRO A 37 33.64 6.42 -36.44
CA PRO A 37 32.73 6.19 -35.33
C PRO A 37 33.53 5.97 -34.03
N PHE A 38 33.65 7.00 -33.25
CA PHE A 38 34.31 6.95 -31.94
C PHE A 38 33.37 6.22 -30.99
N ILE A 39 33.76 5.01 -30.61
CA ILE A 39 33.06 4.27 -29.53
C ILE A 39 33.55 4.89 -28.23
N GLY A 40 32.73 5.80 -27.66
CA GLY A 40 33.02 6.43 -26.39
C GLY A 40 33.03 5.44 -25.23
N LEU A 41 33.45 5.88 -24.04
CA LEU A 41 33.47 5.13 -22.78
C LEU A 41 32.12 4.48 -22.40
N HIS A 42 31.02 4.88 -23.05
CA HIS A 42 29.66 4.42 -22.79
C HIS A 42 29.01 3.68 -23.96
N ASN A 43 29.73 3.40 -25.05
CA ASN A 43 29.29 2.61 -26.20
C ASN A 43 28.05 3.11 -26.97
N TRP A 44 27.70 4.42 -26.88
CA TRP A 44 26.67 5.02 -27.70
C TRP A 44 27.27 5.63 -28.98
N ILE A 45 26.54 5.46 -30.09
CA ILE A 45 26.88 6.04 -31.39
C ILE A 45 26.09 7.34 -31.57
N LEU A 46 26.74 8.41 -32.03
CA LEU A 46 26.04 9.61 -32.45
C LEU A 46 25.33 9.32 -33.78
N GLY A 47 23.98 9.32 -33.76
CA GLY A 47 23.17 9.13 -34.96
C GLY A 47 23.00 10.42 -35.74
N ASN A 48 22.76 10.28 -37.05
CA ASN A 48 22.46 11.40 -37.93
C ASN A 48 20.94 11.44 -38.20
N PRO A 49 20.24 12.57 -37.91
CA PRO A 49 18.82 12.68 -38.16
C PRO A 49 18.37 12.51 -39.60
N GLN A 50 19.33 12.62 -40.58
CA GLN A 50 19.05 12.38 -42.01
C GLN A 50 18.93 10.90 -42.35
N ASP A 51 19.52 10.00 -41.57
CA ASP A 51 19.48 8.55 -41.76
C ASP A 51 18.13 7.93 -41.35
N TYR A 52 17.29 8.71 -40.73
CA TYR A 52 15.97 8.27 -40.24
C TYR A 52 14.91 8.30 -41.34
N ASP A 53 14.40 7.13 -41.68
CA ASP A 53 13.28 6.96 -42.61
C ASP A 53 11.95 7.20 -41.88
N ARG A 54 11.30 8.34 -42.16
CA ARG A 54 10.02 8.74 -41.54
C ARG A 54 8.86 7.86 -41.97
N ALA A 55 8.93 7.22 -43.15
CA ALA A 55 7.87 6.36 -43.64
C ALA A 55 7.80 5.04 -42.89
N TYR A 56 8.95 4.52 -42.50
CA TYR A 56 9.08 3.23 -41.81
C TYR A 56 9.54 3.36 -40.37
N THR A 57 9.82 4.59 -39.88
CA THR A 57 10.20 4.85 -38.49
C THR A 57 11.44 4.07 -38.09
N VAL A 58 12.52 4.16 -38.90
CA VAL A 58 13.74 3.39 -38.72
C VAL A 58 14.97 4.20 -39.14
N ASP A 59 16.05 4.13 -38.39
CA ASP A 59 17.38 4.57 -38.82
C ASP A 59 17.97 3.48 -39.72
N LEU A 60 17.90 3.70 -41.04
CA LEU A 60 18.28 2.69 -42.03
C LEU A 60 19.77 2.37 -42.01
N VAL A 61 20.63 3.37 -41.72
CA VAL A 61 22.09 3.18 -41.70
C VAL A 61 22.45 2.27 -40.55
N GLN A 62 21.91 2.48 -39.36
CA GLN A 62 22.17 1.64 -38.17
C GLN A 62 21.59 0.24 -38.32
N LEU A 63 20.36 0.10 -38.87
CA LEU A 63 19.71 -1.19 -39.10
C LEU A 63 20.54 -2.01 -40.12
N ARG A 64 20.94 -1.40 -41.25
CA ARG A 64 21.76 -2.03 -42.27
C ARG A 64 23.11 -2.48 -41.72
N ALA A 65 23.77 -1.59 -40.99
CA ALA A 65 25.10 -1.90 -40.40
C ALA A 65 25.04 -3.06 -39.40
N PHE A 66 23.98 -3.11 -38.57
CA PHE A 66 23.70 -4.23 -37.64
C PHE A 66 23.50 -5.56 -38.42
N LEU A 67 22.60 -5.55 -39.43
CA LEU A 67 22.29 -6.74 -40.19
C LEU A 67 23.50 -7.21 -41.01
N ALA A 68 24.31 -6.30 -41.56
CA ALA A 68 25.53 -6.64 -42.29
C ALA A 68 26.56 -7.33 -41.36
N ALA A 69 26.70 -6.86 -40.10
CA ALA A 69 27.63 -7.44 -39.14
C ALA A 69 27.19 -8.79 -38.59
N THR A 70 25.89 -9.08 -38.57
CA THR A 70 25.36 -10.25 -37.87
C THR A 70 24.65 -11.26 -38.75
N GLN A 71 24.11 -10.84 -39.91
CA GLN A 71 23.27 -11.62 -40.81
C GLN A 71 23.42 -11.12 -42.25
N GLU A 72 24.67 -11.09 -42.75
CA GLU A 72 25.10 -10.49 -44.02
C GLU A 72 24.23 -10.95 -45.24
N HIS A 73 23.81 -12.22 -45.26
CA HIS A 73 22.97 -12.78 -46.29
C HIS A 73 21.61 -12.04 -46.47
N LEU A 74 21.12 -11.34 -45.39
CA LEU A 74 19.89 -10.58 -45.45
C LEU A 74 20.03 -9.26 -46.23
N ILE A 75 21.25 -8.71 -46.34
CA ILE A 75 21.49 -7.46 -47.08
C ILE A 75 21.10 -7.64 -48.54
N GLN A 76 21.55 -8.73 -49.16
CA GLN A 76 21.18 -9.04 -50.53
C GLN A 76 19.74 -9.53 -50.67
N ALA A 77 19.29 -10.40 -49.73
CA ALA A 77 17.94 -10.95 -49.78
C ALA A 77 16.84 -9.85 -49.68
N PHE A 78 17.10 -8.76 -48.97
CA PHE A 78 16.16 -7.66 -48.83
C PHE A 78 16.54 -6.40 -49.60
N ASP A 79 17.65 -6.43 -50.34
CA ASP A 79 18.20 -5.32 -51.14
C ASP A 79 18.29 -4.03 -50.34
N LEU A 80 18.95 -4.11 -49.16
CA LEU A 80 19.01 -3.02 -48.20
C LEU A 80 19.92 -1.86 -48.66
N ASP A 81 20.70 -2.07 -49.72
CA ASP A 81 21.60 -1.07 -50.31
C ASP A 81 20.88 -0.09 -51.24
N HIS A 82 19.74 -0.47 -51.81
CA HIS A 82 19.04 0.34 -52.77
C HIS A 82 17.57 0.62 -52.33
N ASP A 83 17.01 1.75 -52.81
CA ASP A 83 15.62 2.02 -52.65
C ASP A 83 14.80 1.20 -53.61
N SER A 84 14.47 -0.01 -53.20
CA SER A 84 13.79 -1.01 -54.06
C SER A 84 12.45 -1.44 -53.43
N PRO A 85 11.55 -1.98 -54.28
CA PRO A 85 10.32 -2.59 -53.80
C PRO A 85 10.53 -3.73 -52.80
N THR A 86 11.70 -4.43 -52.85
CA THR A 86 12.05 -5.51 -51.94
C THR A 86 12.39 -4.96 -50.56
N ARG A 87 13.19 -3.88 -50.48
CA ARG A 87 13.48 -3.18 -49.26
C ARG A 87 12.18 -2.62 -48.63
N GLN A 88 11.36 -1.98 -49.44
CA GLN A 88 10.06 -1.40 -48.98
C GLN A 88 9.13 -2.48 -48.40
N LYS A 89 9.06 -3.68 -49.03
CA LYS A 89 8.27 -4.80 -48.51
C LYS A 89 8.81 -5.30 -47.14
N PHE A 90 10.12 -5.40 -46.97
CA PHE A 90 10.74 -5.79 -45.72
C PHE A 90 10.43 -4.76 -44.62
N LEU A 91 10.66 -3.46 -44.89
CA LEU A 91 10.40 -2.38 -43.94
C LEU A 91 8.93 -2.27 -43.58
N ALA A 92 8.03 -2.45 -44.53
CA ALA A 92 6.57 -2.50 -44.26
C ALA A 92 6.20 -3.70 -43.41
N ARG A 93 6.82 -4.87 -43.62
CA ARG A 93 6.62 -6.04 -42.74
C ARG A 93 7.12 -5.77 -41.32
N LEU A 94 8.35 -5.25 -41.17
CA LEU A 94 8.92 -4.89 -39.88
C LEU A 94 8.00 -3.90 -39.12
N GLN A 95 7.54 -2.87 -39.83
CA GLN A 95 6.59 -1.89 -39.30
C GLN A 95 5.28 -2.55 -38.81
N GLY A 96 4.73 -3.46 -39.64
CA GLY A 96 3.49 -4.18 -39.30
C GLY A 96 3.66 -5.11 -38.09
N GLU A 97 4.79 -5.80 -37.98
CA GLU A 97 5.08 -6.65 -36.80
C GLU A 97 5.26 -5.82 -35.51
N ILE A 98 5.95 -4.67 -35.58
CA ILE A 98 6.06 -3.79 -34.42
C ILE A 98 4.68 -3.24 -34.00
N GLY A 99 3.85 -2.80 -34.94
CA GLY A 99 2.48 -2.35 -34.65
C GLY A 99 1.60 -3.43 -34.03
N LYS A 100 1.79 -4.69 -34.42
CA LYS A 100 1.03 -5.83 -33.94
C LYS A 100 1.53 -6.32 -32.56
N ARG A 101 2.84 -6.51 -32.39
CA ARG A 101 3.46 -7.17 -31.25
C ARG A 101 4.11 -6.19 -30.26
N GLY A 102 4.46 -5.00 -30.72
CA GLY A 102 5.26 -4.01 -30.02
C GLY A 102 6.76 -4.20 -30.17
N ILE A 103 7.51 -3.13 -29.94
CA ILE A 103 8.97 -3.10 -30.10
C ILE A 103 9.70 -4.07 -29.15
N ILE A 104 9.21 -4.21 -27.92
CA ILE A 104 9.78 -5.10 -26.91
C ILE A 104 9.77 -6.55 -27.37
N ASP A 105 8.66 -7.04 -27.90
CA ASP A 105 8.52 -8.40 -28.39
C ASP A 105 9.37 -8.61 -29.67
N VAL A 106 9.34 -7.63 -30.58
CA VAL A 106 10.08 -7.70 -31.86
C VAL A 106 11.60 -7.70 -31.60
N LEU A 107 12.12 -6.93 -30.67
CA LEU A 107 13.54 -6.99 -30.28
C LEU A 107 13.89 -8.34 -29.65
N ARG A 108 13.06 -8.88 -28.73
CA ARG A 108 13.32 -10.16 -28.06
C ARG A 108 13.26 -11.37 -29.00
N ASN A 109 12.28 -11.39 -29.90
CA ASN A 109 11.90 -12.59 -30.64
C ASN A 109 12.14 -12.48 -32.15
N GLY A 110 12.63 -11.32 -32.64
CA GLY A 110 12.81 -11.08 -34.06
C GLY A 110 11.51 -11.13 -34.88
N ILE A 111 11.63 -11.18 -36.20
CA ILE A 111 10.51 -11.30 -37.13
C ILE A 111 10.79 -12.35 -38.22
N LYS A 112 9.71 -12.85 -38.84
CA LYS A 112 9.79 -13.66 -40.08
C LYS A 112 9.43 -12.83 -41.31
N HIS A 113 10.27 -12.86 -42.31
CA HIS A 113 9.99 -12.25 -43.60
C HIS A 113 10.33 -13.25 -44.75
N GLY A 114 9.29 -13.74 -45.42
CA GLY A 114 9.48 -14.83 -46.39
C GLY A 114 10.03 -16.12 -45.75
N ALA A 115 11.12 -16.62 -46.29
CA ALA A 115 11.81 -17.79 -45.74
C ALA A 115 12.86 -17.46 -44.65
N HIS A 116 13.04 -16.17 -44.34
CA HIS A 116 14.10 -15.72 -43.45
C HIS A 116 13.57 -15.39 -42.06
N ASP A 117 14.26 -15.89 -41.02
CA ASP A 117 14.16 -15.43 -39.66
C ASP A 117 15.13 -14.26 -39.43
N VAL A 118 14.66 -13.12 -38.99
CA VAL A 118 15.44 -11.90 -38.80
C VAL A 118 15.59 -11.63 -37.32
N THR A 119 16.77 -11.77 -36.77
CA THR A 119 17.12 -11.36 -35.41
C THR A 119 17.38 -9.85 -35.39
N LEU A 120 16.72 -9.14 -34.52
CA LEU A 120 16.80 -7.67 -34.47
C LEU A 120 17.57 -7.16 -33.24
N PHE A 121 17.90 -8.04 -32.31
CA PHE A 121 18.64 -7.70 -31.09
C PHE A 121 19.28 -8.97 -30.49
N TYR A 122 20.48 -8.84 -29.98
CA TYR A 122 21.14 -9.87 -29.19
C TYR A 122 21.20 -9.43 -27.73
N GLY A 123 20.66 -10.27 -26.83
CA GLY A 123 20.59 -10.02 -25.41
C GLY A 123 21.88 -10.24 -24.64
N THR A 124 21.84 -10.05 -23.36
CA THR A 124 22.96 -10.21 -22.43
C THR A 124 23.56 -11.61 -22.53
N PRO A 125 24.88 -11.78 -22.83
CA PRO A 125 25.50 -13.07 -22.93
C PRO A 125 25.61 -13.76 -21.58
N THR A 126 25.36 -15.07 -21.55
CA THR A 126 25.70 -15.86 -20.36
C THR A 126 27.21 -15.86 -20.14
N PRO A 127 27.70 -15.76 -18.89
CA PRO A 127 29.13 -15.82 -18.61
C PRO A 127 29.83 -17.02 -19.29
N GLY A 128 30.99 -16.80 -19.89
CA GLY A 128 31.75 -17.83 -20.61
C GLY A 128 31.27 -18.12 -22.04
N ASN A 129 30.16 -17.57 -22.52
CA ASN A 129 29.69 -17.75 -23.89
C ASN A 129 30.28 -16.67 -24.83
N VAL A 130 31.49 -16.93 -25.37
CA VAL A 130 32.23 -15.99 -26.21
C VAL A 130 31.43 -15.58 -27.47
N LYS A 131 30.78 -16.53 -28.16
CA LYS A 131 29.96 -16.24 -29.33
C LYS A 131 28.76 -15.34 -29.04
N ALA A 132 28.13 -15.53 -27.89
CA ALA A 132 27.01 -14.65 -27.47
C ALA A 132 27.55 -13.26 -27.12
N ALA A 133 28.71 -13.16 -26.49
CA ALA A 133 29.36 -11.89 -26.18
C ALA A 133 29.77 -11.12 -27.46
N GLU A 134 30.33 -11.82 -28.46
CA GLU A 134 30.63 -11.24 -29.77
C GLU A 134 29.40 -10.72 -30.48
N ARG A 135 28.28 -11.47 -30.44
CA ARG A 135 27.01 -11.04 -31.04
C ARG A 135 26.39 -9.86 -30.28
N PHE A 136 26.43 -9.86 -28.95
CA PHE A 136 25.96 -8.74 -28.14
C PHE A 136 26.74 -7.45 -28.45
N ALA A 137 28.07 -7.56 -28.64
CA ALA A 137 28.92 -6.43 -28.98
C ALA A 137 28.62 -5.84 -30.39
N GLN A 138 27.93 -6.56 -31.25
CA GLN A 138 27.47 -6.06 -32.57
C GLN A 138 26.18 -5.25 -32.48
N ASN A 139 25.50 -5.22 -31.36
CA ASN A 139 24.35 -4.32 -31.22
C ASN A 139 24.81 -2.86 -31.34
N ARG A 140 24.00 -2.07 -32.02
CA ARG A 140 24.26 -0.67 -32.29
C ARG A 140 23.28 0.18 -31.50
N PHE A 141 23.75 0.78 -30.42
CA PHE A 141 23.03 1.73 -29.60
C PHE A 141 23.33 3.14 -30.09
N SER A 142 22.34 3.86 -30.62
CA SER A 142 22.58 5.22 -31.11
C SER A 142 21.62 6.24 -30.50
N VAL A 143 22.16 7.47 -30.31
CA VAL A 143 21.42 8.64 -29.83
C VAL A 143 21.39 9.68 -30.93
N THR A 144 20.20 10.12 -31.34
CA THR A 144 20.02 11.10 -32.42
C THR A 144 19.40 12.37 -31.85
N ARG A 145 20.04 13.49 -32.16
CA ARG A 145 19.60 14.83 -31.77
C ARG A 145 18.62 15.39 -32.79
N GLN A 146 17.67 16.23 -32.36
CA GLN A 146 16.74 17.00 -33.20
C GLN A 146 16.09 16.12 -34.28
N LEU A 147 15.55 14.95 -33.85
CA LEU A 147 14.96 13.96 -34.74
C LEU A 147 13.67 14.49 -35.36
N ARG A 148 13.72 14.76 -36.69
CA ARG A 148 12.52 15.11 -37.46
C ARG A 148 11.72 13.86 -37.82
N TYR A 149 10.64 13.60 -37.10
CA TYR A 149 9.90 12.34 -37.12
C TYR A 149 8.65 12.32 -37.99
N SER A 150 8.02 13.50 -38.19
CA SER A 150 6.77 13.60 -38.94
C SER A 150 6.99 13.61 -40.46
N ARG A 151 6.07 12.98 -41.17
CA ARG A 151 6.05 13.02 -42.65
C ARG A 151 5.43 14.31 -43.14
N ASP A 152 4.37 14.75 -42.48
CA ASP A 152 3.55 15.88 -42.93
C ASP A 152 4.04 17.21 -42.33
N GLU A 153 4.34 17.21 -41.04
CA GLU A 153 4.86 18.36 -40.28
C GLU A 153 6.39 18.32 -40.21
N THR A 154 7.04 18.56 -41.32
CA THR A 154 8.52 18.33 -41.46
C THR A 154 9.40 19.21 -40.59
N ALA A 155 8.85 20.26 -39.98
CA ALA A 155 9.54 21.13 -39.04
C ALA A 155 9.59 20.55 -37.62
N ASN A 156 8.67 19.63 -37.28
CA ASN A 156 8.58 19.06 -35.93
C ASN A 156 9.78 18.13 -35.65
N ALA A 157 10.50 18.42 -34.61
CA ALA A 157 11.64 17.63 -34.15
C ALA A 157 11.51 17.31 -32.66
N LEU A 158 12.01 16.13 -32.27
CA LEU A 158 12.25 15.75 -30.87
C LEU A 158 13.67 16.14 -30.48
N ASP A 159 13.87 16.50 -29.22
CA ASP A 159 15.20 16.88 -28.74
C ASP A 159 16.17 15.71 -28.87
N LEU A 160 15.82 14.52 -28.34
CA LEU A 160 16.62 13.31 -28.45
C LEU A 160 15.75 12.07 -28.74
N ALA A 161 16.30 11.11 -29.46
CA ALA A 161 15.74 9.77 -29.60
C ALA A 161 16.84 8.71 -29.49
N LEU A 162 16.54 7.63 -28.78
CA LEU A 162 17.43 6.47 -28.62
C LEU A 162 16.98 5.33 -29.52
N PHE A 163 17.96 4.71 -30.16
CA PHE A 163 17.75 3.59 -31.06
C PHE A 163 18.57 2.38 -30.64
N ILE A 164 18.05 1.20 -30.92
CA ILE A 164 18.76 -0.07 -30.87
C ILE A 164 18.67 -0.68 -32.26
N ASN A 165 19.85 -0.91 -32.91
CA ASN A 165 19.93 -1.48 -34.24
C ASN A 165 19.04 -0.77 -35.27
N GLY A 166 18.97 0.56 -35.17
CA GLY A 166 18.14 1.43 -36.02
C GLY A 166 16.65 1.50 -35.65
N LEU A 167 16.19 0.76 -34.65
CA LEU A 167 14.80 0.81 -34.16
C LEU A 167 14.66 1.76 -32.99
N PRO A 168 13.71 2.74 -33.02
CA PRO A 168 13.53 3.68 -31.92
C PRO A 168 12.99 2.97 -30.70
N VAL A 169 13.59 3.23 -29.53
CA VAL A 169 13.20 2.64 -28.24
C VAL A 169 12.82 3.65 -27.20
N ALA A 170 13.35 4.88 -27.26
CA ALA A 170 12.96 5.95 -26.34
C ALA A 170 13.02 7.32 -27.02
N THR A 171 12.16 8.26 -26.57
CA THR A 171 12.18 9.67 -27.01
C THR A 171 12.29 10.60 -25.81
N PHE A 172 12.82 11.81 -26.04
CA PHE A 172 13.03 12.80 -24.99
C PHE A 172 12.56 14.17 -25.45
N GLU A 173 11.90 14.88 -24.55
CA GLU A 173 11.72 16.32 -24.55
C GLU A 173 12.46 16.89 -23.33
N LEU A 174 13.32 17.85 -23.58
CA LEU A 174 14.23 18.41 -22.60
C LEU A 174 13.85 19.85 -22.25
N LYS A 175 13.95 20.21 -20.99
CA LYS A 175 13.80 21.59 -20.51
C LYS A 175 14.92 21.93 -19.55
N ASN A 176 15.15 23.23 -19.36
CA ASN A 176 16.19 23.69 -18.46
C ASN A 176 15.61 24.76 -17.51
N SER A 177 15.72 24.55 -16.21
CA SER A 177 15.22 25.48 -15.19
C SER A 177 15.84 26.88 -15.27
N LEU A 178 17.06 27.02 -15.80
CA LEU A 178 17.72 28.29 -16.03
C LEU A 178 17.01 29.17 -17.08
N THR A 179 16.22 28.52 -17.98
CA THR A 179 15.35 29.24 -18.93
C THR A 179 13.93 29.42 -18.40
N LYS A 180 13.68 29.13 -17.11
CA LYS A 180 12.36 29.13 -16.44
C LYS A 180 11.37 28.12 -17.00
N GLN A 181 11.87 27.08 -17.62
CA GLN A 181 11.08 25.95 -18.10
C GLN A 181 11.38 24.70 -17.23
N THR A 182 10.38 23.88 -17.04
CA THR A 182 10.44 22.72 -16.16
C THR A 182 10.03 21.44 -16.88
N VAL A 183 10.14 20.31 -16.22
CA VAL A 183 9.65 19.02 -16.71
C VAL A 183 8.17 19.06 -17.09
N GLU A 184 7.34 19.92 -16.46
CA GLU A 184 5.92 20.08 -16.81
C GLU A 184 5.75 20.71 -18.20
N ASP A 185 6.63 21.60 -18.62
CA ASP A 185 6.61 22.16 -19.98
C ASP A 185 6.95 21.10 -21.02
N ALA A 186 7.89 20.22 -20.72
CA ALA A 186 8.20 19.05 -21.57
C ALA A 186 6.99 18.08 -21.67
N ILE A 187 6.28 17.86 -20.57
CA ILE A 187 5.04 17.05 -20.55
C ILE A 187 3.95 17.71 -21.40
N GLU A 188 3.76 19.01 -21.25
CA GLU A 188 2.75 19.73 -22.06
C GLU A 188 3.10 19.73 -23.54
N GLN A 189 4.38 19.78 -23.91
CA GLN A 189 4.86 19.63 -25.29
C GLN A 189 4.45 18.26 -25.86
N TYR A 190 4.65 17.15 -25.10
CA TYR A 190 4.17 15.82 -25.49
C TYR A 190 2.65 15.76 -25.63
N LYS A 191 1.90 16.43 -24.75
CA LYS A 191 0.44 16.38 -24.75
C LYS A 191 -0.21 17.19 -25.88
N ARG A 192 0.42 18.30 -26.28
CA ARG A 192 -0.16 19.29 -27.23
C ARG A 192 0.45 19.21 -28.61
N ASP A 193 1.78 19.08 -28.69
CA ASP A 193 2.53 19.31 -29.92
C ASP A 193 2.97 17.98 -30.57
N ARG A 194 2.79 16.86 -29.88
CA ARG A 194 3.11 15.52 -30.39
C ARG A 194 1.84 14.74 -30.68
N ASP A 195 1.52 14.60 -31.99
CA ASP A 195 0.32 13.88 -32.41
C ASP A 195 0.49 12.35 -32.15
N PRO A 196 -0.37 11.74 -31.30
CA PRO A 196 -0.30 10.32 -31.01
C PRO A 196 -0.55 9.40 -32.23
N ARG A 197 -1.05 9.95 -33.35
CA ARG A 197 -1.28 9.21 -34.60
C ARG A 197 -0.02 9.11 -35.45
N GLU A 198 1.01 9.87 -35.13
CA GLU A 198 2.32 9.72 -35.78
C GLU A 198 2.91 8.35 -35.43
N LYS A 199 3.49 7.69 -36.45
CA LYS A 199 3.98 6.31 -36.31
C LYS A 199 4.95 6.09 -35.17
N LEU A 200 5.80 7.08 -34.88
CA LEU A 200 6.77 7.03 -33.77
C LEU A 200 6.08 6.97 -32.40
N PHE A 201 4.90 7.56 -32.27
CA PHE A 201 4.12 7.66 -31.03
C PHE A 201 3.00 6.62 -30.92
N GLU A 202 2.79 5.79 -31.94
CA GLU A 202 1.84 4.68 -31.87
C GLU A 202 2.18 3.75 -30.68
N PHE A 203 1.12 3.18 -30.07
CA PHE A 203 1.29 2.26 -28.94
C PHE A 203 2.24 1.11 -29.27
N GLY A 204 3.24 0.92 -28.40
CA GLY A 204 4.22 -0.16 -28.52
C GLY A 204 5.36 0.13 -29.50
N ARG A 205 5.43 1.32 -30.11
CA ARG A 205 6.52 1.70 -31.01
C ARG A 205 7.81 2.05 -30.27
N CYS A 206 7.71 2.76 -29.15
CA CYS A 206 8.78 3.03 -28.21
C CYS A 206 8.51 2.35 -26.87
N VAL A 207 9.54 2.10 -26.11
CA VAL A 207 9.43 1.51 -24.75
C VAL A 207 8.98 2.57 -23.76
N ALA A 208 9.50 3.80 -23.89
CA ALA A 208 9.13 4.94 -23.05
C ALA A 208 9.37 6.28 -23.76
N HIS A 209 8.63 7.30 -23.33
CA HIS A 209 8.79 8.70 -23.73
C HIS A 209 9.15 9.49 -22.47
N PHE A 210 10.29 10.15 -22.44
CA PHE A 210 10.84 10.86 -21.28
C PHE A 210 10.68 12.37 -21.42
N ALA A 211 10.17 13.00 -20.38
CA ALA A 211 10.23 14.44 -20.14
C ALA A 211 11.28 14.69 -19.05
N VAL A 212 12.29 15.51 -19.32
CA VAL A 212 13.46 15.67 -18.45
C VAL A 212 13.86 17.14 -18.33
N ASP A 213 14.14 17.56 -17.11
CA ASP A 213 14.88 18.80 -16.84
C ASP A 213 16.14 18.52 -15.99
N ASP A 214 16.80 19.55 -15.50
CA ASP A 214 17.99 19.43 -14.66
C ASP A 214 17.70 18.88 -13.25
N ALA A 215 16.42 18.84 -12.82
CA ALA A 215 15.99 18.45 -11.48
C ALA A 215 15.15 17.16 -11.45
N GLU A 216 14.28 16.94 -12.45
CA GLU A 216 13.30 15.85 -12.45
C GLU A 216 13.25 15.08 -13.77
N VAL A 217 12.83 13.82 -13.66
CA VAL A 217 12.52 12.91 -14.78
C VAL A 217 11.09 12.41 -14.67
N ARG A 218 10.34 12.49 -15.77
CA ARG A 218 9.02 11.90 -15.93
C ARG A 218 8.99 11.01 -17.16
N PHE A 219 8.17 9.95 -17.17
CA PHE A 219 8.04 9.10 -18.35
C PHE A 219 6.60 8.69 -18.61
N CYS A 220 6.31 8.39 -19.86
CA CYS A 220 5.04 7.86 -20.33
C CYS A 220 5.28 6.67 -21.26
N THR A 221 4.47 5.62 -21.17
CA THR A 221 4.56 4.44 -22.06
C THR A 221 3.54 4.44 -23.19
N HIS A 222 2.57 5.35 -23.15
CA HIS A 222 1.53 5.47 -24.16
C HIS A 222 1.03 6.91 -24.27
N LEU A 223 1.43 7.60 -25.35
CA LEU A 223 0.93 8.94 -25.64
C LEU A 223 -0.51 8.90 -26.12
N LYS A 224 -1.37 9.76 -25.54
CA LYS A 224 -2.81 9.89 -25.81
C LYS A 224 -3.22 11.37 -25.91
N GLY A 225 -2.32 12.23 -26.39
CA GLY A 225 -2.51 13.66 -26.37
C GLY A 225 -2.72 14.16 -24.93
N LYS A 226 -3.73 14.96 -24.69
CA LYS A 226 -4.06 15.51 -23.35
C LYS A 226 -4.30 14.44 -22.27
N ALA A 227 -4.67 13.22 -22.64
CA ALA A 227 -4.88 12.09 -21.73
C ALA A 227 -3.61 11.28 -21.46
N SER A 228 -2.44 11.71 -21.94
CA SER A 228 -1.15 11.09 -21.64
C SER A 228 -0.84 11.22 -20.15
N TRP A 229 -0.41 10.10 -19.54
CA TRP A 229 -0.10 10.05 -18.11
C TRP A 229 1.40 9.84 -17.90
N PHE A 230 2.05 10.90 -17.44
CA PHE A 230 3.47 10.90 -17.11
C PHE A 230 3.69 10.57 -15.64
N LEU A 231 4.56 9.61 -15.38
CA LEU A 231 4.90 9.10 -14.08
C LEU A 231 6.31 9.54 -13.67
N PRO A 232 6.58 9.81 -12.39
CA PRO A 232 7.92 10.14 -11.93
C PRO A 232 8.89 8.96 -12.09
N PHE A 233 10.15 9.29 -12.42
CA PHE A 233 11.26 8.35 -12.47
C PHE A 233 12.44 8.86 -11.64
N ASN A 234 12.14 9.45 -10.48
CA ASN A 234 13.12 10.08 -9.59
C ASN A 234 13.65 9.12 -8.53
N GLN A 235 14.86 9.39 -8.02
CA GLN A 235 15.52 8.56 -7.02
C GLN A 235 14.86 8.68 -5.64
N GLY A 236 14.23 9.83 -5.36
CA GLY A 236 13.81 10.26 -4.04
C GLY A 236 14.94 10.97 -3.27
N TRP A 237 14.55 11.91 -2.40
CA TRP A 237 15.47 12.61 -1.52
C TRP A 237 14.84 12.87 -0.16
N ASN A 238 15.54 12.52 0.92
CA ASN A 238 15.05 12.63 2.30
C ASN A 238 13.66 12.00 2.52
N ASP A 239 13.47 10.78 2.02
CA ASP A 239 12.19 10.07 1.99
C ASP A 239 11.04 10.79 1.25
N GLY A 240 11.35 11.84 0.48
CA GLY A 240 10.42 12.61 -0.34
C GLY A 240 10.70 12.48 -1.83
N ALA A 241 9.98 13.28 -2.63
CA ALA A 241 10.14 13.32 -4.09
C ALA A 241 11.45 13.97 -4.53
N GLY A 242 11.73 13.88 -5.83
CA GLY A 242 12.86 14.51 -6.49
C GLY A 242 14.11 13.66 -6.49
N ASN A 243 15.25 14.32 -6.73
CA ASN A 243 16.56 13.68 -6.84
C ASN A 243 17.57 14.30 -5.86
N PRO A 244 18.52 13.53 -5.31
CA PRO A 244 19.55 14.05 -4.44
C PRO A 244 20.41 15.11 -5.15
N PRO A 245 20.97 16.10 -4.42
CA PRO A 245 21.98 17.01 -4.96
C PRO A 245 23.15 16.23 -5.53
N ASN A 246 23.59 16.59 -6.73
CA ASN A 246 24.75 16.00 -7.37
C ASN A 246 25.86 17.06 -7.54
N PRO A 247 26.91 17.05 -6.70
CA PRO A 247 27.99 18.05 -6.77
C PRO A 247 28.84 17.96 -8.04
N GLN A 248 28.77 16.83 -8.76
CA GLN A 248 29.58 16.54 -9.93
C GLN A 248 28.82 16.60 -11.26
N GLY A 249 27.53 16.93 -11.23
CA GLY A 249 26.70 16.95 -12.43
C GLY A 249 25.27 17.41 -12.19
N LEU A 250 24.36 16.99 -13.05
CA LEU A 250 22.93 17.26 -12.92
C LEU A 250 22.27 16.22 -11.98
N LYS A 251 21.21 16.64 -11.28
CA LYS A 251 20.44 15.72 -10.44
C LYS A 251 19.81 14.58 -11.25
N THR A 252 19.63 14.77 -12.55
CA THR A 252 18.98 13.82 -13.47
C THR A 252 19.97 13.00 -14.30
N ASP A 253 21.29 13.22 -14.16
CA ASP A 253 22.30 12.55 -14.98
C ASP A 253 22.38 11.01 -14.76
N TYR A 254 21.84 10.50 -13.63
CA TYR A 254 21.72 9.06 -13.39
C TYR A 254 20.91 8.36 -14.49
N LEU A 255 19.97 9.07 -15.17
CA LEU A 255 19.15 8.51 -16.22
C LEU A 255 20.00 8.00 -17.39
N TRP A 256 20.91 8.82 -17.92
CA TRP A 256 21.77 8.44 -19.06
C TRP A 256 23.09 7.82 -18.64
N LYS A 257 23.64 8.18 -17.46
CA LYS A 257 24.92 7.63 -16.99
C LYS A 257 24.80 6.25 -16.36
N ARG A 258 23.62 5.87 -15.83
CA ARG A 258 23.44 4.62 -15.09
C ARG A 258 22.27 3.76 -15.59
N ILE A 259 21.13 4.37 -15.90
CA ILE A 259 19.90 3.62 -16.22
C ILE A 259 19.83 3.24 -17.69
N LEU A 260 20.02 4.20 -18.60
CA LEU A 260 19.90 4.03 -20.04
C LEU A 260 21.27 3.79 -20.72
N THR A 261 22.24 3.26 -19.99
CA THR A 261 23.45 2.71 -20.62
C THR A 261 23.07 1.54 -21.51
N PRO A 262 23.88 1.15 -22.52
CA PRO A 262 23.60 -0.03 -23.36
C PRO A 262 23.24 -1.28 -22.55
N THR A 263 24.01 -1.58 -21.51
CA THR A 263 23.76 -2.71 -20.60
C THR A 263 22.49 -2.51 -19.74
N GLY A 264 22.29 -1.29 -19.23
CA GLY A 264 21.13 -0.95 -18.40
C GLY A 264 19.81 -0.99 -19.17
N LEU A 265 19.82 -0.50 -20.43
CA LEU A 265 18.67 -0.56 -21.32
C LEU A 265 18.37 -1.99 -21.78
N THR A 266 19.42 -2.77 -22.06
CA THR A 266 19.31 -4.21 -22.36
C THR A 266 18.63 -4.94 -21.20
N ASP A 267 19.10 -4.75 -19.99
CA ASP A 267 18.51 -5.36 -18.78
C ASP A 267 17.02 -4.98 -18.64
N ILE A 268 16.67 -3.69 -18.86
CA ILE A 268 15.27 -3.26 -18.83
C ILE A 268 14.44 -3.97 -19.89
N LEU A 269 14.96 -4.07 -21.12
CA LEU A 269 14.27 -4.76 -22.20
C LEU A 269 14.11 -6.26 -21.95
N GLU A 270 15.08 -6.92 -21.37
CA GLU A 270 15.04 -8.36 -21.14
C GLU A 270 14.19 -8.74 -19.93
N ASN A 271 14.29 -7.97 -18.84
CA ASN A 271 13.86 -8.41 -17.51
C ASN A 271 12.71 -7.62 -16.91
N TYR A 272 12.35 -6.43 -17.45
CA TYR A 272 11.35 -5.55 -16.81
C TYR A 272 10.24 -5.09 -17.77
N ALA A 273 10.60 -4.55 -18.93
CA ALA A 273 9.64 -4.00 -19.86
C ALA A 273 8.75 -5.09 -20.47
N GLN A 274 7.44 -4.84 -20.58
CA GLN A 274 6.50 -5.84 -21.12
C GLN A 274 5.21 -5.19 -21.61
N ILE A 275 4.47 -5.88 -22.49
CA ILE A 275 3.12 -5.53 -22.89
C ILE A 275 2.17 -6.56 -22.30
N VAL A 276 1.28 -6.10 -21.41
CA VAL A 276 0.26 -6.93 -20.75
C VAL A 276 -1.04 -6.83 -21.55
N GLU A 277 -1.62 -7.98 -21.89
CA GLU A 277 -2.93 -8.07 -22.52
C GLU A 277 -3.98 -8.53 -21.51
N ARG A 278 -5.02 -7.73 -21.31
CA ARG A 278 -6.17 -8.08 -20.50
C ARG A 278 -7.39 -8.19 -21.39
N LYS A 279 -7.98 -9.37 -21.46
CA LYS A 279 -9.22 -9.60 -22.19
C LYS A 279 -10.38 -9.24 -21.29
N ASP A 280 -11.20 -8.29 -21.73
CA ASP A 280 -12.47 -7.99 -21.08
C ASP A 280 -13.40 -9.22 -21.20
N PRO A 281 -13.85 -9.81 -20.09
CA PRO A 281 -14.64 -11.05 -20.10
C PRO A 281 -15.97 -10.93 -20.84
N LYS A 282 -16.55 -9.72 -20.92
CA LYS A 282 -17.87 -9.48 -21.48
C LYS A 282 -17.81 -9.07 -22.96
N THR A 283 -16.92 -8.14 -23.28
CA THR A 283 -16.82 -7.60 -24.63
C THR A 283 -15.87 -8.40 -25.52
N GLY A 284 -15.06 -9.27 -24.93
CA GLY A 284 -13.98 -9.98 -25.63
C GLY A 284 -12.86 -9.07 -26.12
N LYS A 285 -12.96 -7.74 -25.91
CA LYS A 285 -11.94 -6.78 -26.32
C LYS A 285 -10.67 -6.95 -25.49
N VAL A 286 -9.54 -6.94 -26.17
CA VAL A 286 -8.22 -6.99 -25.53
C VAL A 286 -7.76 -5.56 -25.28
N LYS A 287 -7.56 -5.21 -23.99
CA LYS A 287 -6.88 -3.98 -23.58
C LYS A 287 -5.39 -4.28 -23.43
N ARG A 288 -4.56 -3.53 -24.12
CA ARG A 288 -3.10 -3.64 -24.06
C ARG A 288 -2.54 -2.50 -23.23
N GLU A 289 -1.61 -2.83 -22.35
CA GLU A 289 -0.91 -1.89 -21.49
C GLU A 289 0.59 -2.18 -21.51
N GLN A 290 1.41 -1.16 -21.75
CA GLN A 290 2.85 -1.30 -21.76
C GLN A 290 3.41 -0.87 -20.40
N ILE A 291 4.17 -1.76 -19.78
CA ILE A 291 4.78 -1.56 -18.47
C ILE A 291 6.26 -1.25 -18.67
N PHE A 292 6.71 -0.20 -18.00
CA PHE A 292 8.10 0.16 -17.81
C PHE A 292 8.36 0.27 -16.31
N PRO A 293 9.50 -0.20 -15.76
CA PRO A 293 9.75 -0.16 -14.32
C PRO A 293 9.88 1.29 -13.84
N ARG A 294 9.40 1.57 -12.63
CA ARG A 294 9.70 2.83 -11.95
C ARG A 294 11.07 2.77 -11.32
N TYR A 295 11.63 3.93 -11.00
CA TYR A 295 12.95 3.99 -10.43
C TYR A 295 13.11 3.11 -9.18
N HIS A 296 12.26 3.27 -8.17
CA HIS A 296 12.34 2.49 -6.92
C HIS A 296 12.16 0.97 -7.14
N GLN A 297 11.38 0.56 -8.14
CA GLN A 297 11.19 -0.85 -8.48
C GLN A 297 12.44 -1.43 -9.16
N LEU A 298 13.03 -0.68 -10.06
CA LEU A 298 14.27 -1.05 -10.74
C LEU A 298 15.44 -1.11 -9.74
N ASP A 299 15.55 -0.07 -8.89
CA ASP A 299 16.62 0.06 -7.92
C ASP A 299 16.59 -1.08 -6.88
N VAL A 300 15.42 -1.38 -6.29
CA VAL A 300 15.31 -2.45 -5.30
C VAL A 300 15.65 -3.81 -5.89
N VAL A 301 15.16 -4.14 -7.09
CA VAL A 301 15.43 -5.45 -7.70
C VAL A 301 16.91 -5.58 -8.02
N ARG A 302 17.54 -4.55 -8.61
CA ARG A 302 18.98 -4.54 -8.92
C ARG A 302 19.85 -4.66 -7.66
N ARG A 303 19.53 -3.90 -6.59
CA ARG A 303 20.27 -4.00 -5.31
C ARG A 303 20.14 -5.38 -4.69
N LEU A 304 18.93 -5.95 -4.67
CA LEU A 304 18.70 -7.28 -4.13
C LEU A 304 19.44 -8.37 -4.91
N LEU A 305 19.45 -8.30 -6.25
CA LEU A 305 20.20 -9.23 -7.09
C LEU A 305 21.71 -9.13 -6.87
N THR A 306 22.25 -7.92 -6.80
CA THR A 306 23.66 -7.69 -6.54
C THR A 306 24.06 -8.25 -5.18
N ASP A 307 23.31 -7.90 -4.12
CA ASP A 307 23.63 -8.34 -2.77
C ASP A 307 23.44 -9.86 -2.59
N ALA A 308 22.36 -10.43 -3.15
CA ALA A 308 22.11 -11.87 -3.11
C ALA A 308 23.13 -12.68 -3.95
N GLY A 309 23.65 -12.11 -5.04
CA GLY A 309 24.74 -12.69 -5.81
C GLY A 309 26.04 -12.80 -5.00
N HIS A 310 26.33 -11.79 -4.18
CA HIS A 310 27.52 -11.82 -3.31
C HIS A 310 27.35 -12.78 -2.12
N HIS A 311 26.18 -12.76 -1.45
CA HIS A 311 25.97 -13.53 -0.22
C HIS A 311 25.51 -14.98 -0.48
N GLY A 312 24.71 -15.22 -1.51
CA GLY A 312 24.04 -16.51 -1.75
C GLY A 312 22.87 -16.73 -0.82
N ALA A 313 22.57 -18.01 -0.53
CA ALA A 313 21.49 -18.39 0.38
C ALA A 313 21.83 -18.09 1.84
N GLY A 314 20.80 -17.74 2.65
CA GLY A 314 20.91 -17.54 4.09
C GLY A 314 20.66 -16.11 4.57
N LYS A 315 20.68 -15.09 3.68
CA LYS A 315 20.45 -13.69 4.06
C LYS A 315 18.97 -13.33 4.06
N ARG A 316 18.60 -12.35 4.88
CA ARG A 316 17.23 -11.83 5.04
C ARG A 316 17.18 -10.39 4.58
N TYR A 317 16.12 -10.04 3.88
CA TYR A 317 15.91 -8.70 3.33
C TYR A 317 14.51 -8.21 3.64
N LEU A 318 14.40 -7.03 4.23
CA LEU A 318 13.13 -6.33 4.43
C LEU A 318 13.01 -5.20 3.43
N ILE A 319 11.92 -5.19 2.68
CA ILE A 319 11.59 -4.15 1.70
C ILE A 319 10.33 -3.43 2.17
N GLN A 320 10.50 -2.18 2.64
CA GLN A 320 9.40 -1.31 3.03
C GLN A 320 8.96 -0.46 1.85
N HIS A 321 7.95 -0.90 1.13
CA HIS A 321 7.35 -0.16 0.03
C HIS A 321 5.89 0.16 0.32
N SER A 322 5.48 1.42 0.14
CA SER A 322 4.13 1.90 0.45
C SER A 322 3.03 1.09 -0.24
N ALA A 323 1.84 1.10 0.33
CA ALA A 323 0.68 0.46 -0.29
C ALA A 323 0.38 1.10 -1.64
N GLY A 324 0.26 0.29 -2.69
CA GLY A 324 0.03 0.78 -4.05
C GLY A 324 1.30 1.07 -4.87
N SER A 325 2.50 0.92 -4.31
CA SER A 325 3.78 1.17 -5.00
C SER A 325 4.13 0.17 -6.11
N GLY A 326 3.27 -0.83 -6.38
CA GLY A 326 3.53 -1.86 -7.41
C GLY A 326 4.46 -2.98 -6.94
N LYS A 327 4.45 -3.34 -5.65
CA LYS A 327 5.24 -4.44 -5.06
C LYS A 327 5.14 -5.75 -5.84
N SER A 328 3.94 -6.10 -6.33
CA SER A 328 3.73 -7.34 -7.09
C SER A 328 4.60 -7.45 -8.33
N ASN A 329 4.84 -6.34 -9.06
CA ASN A 329 5.74 -6.32 -10.20
C ASN A 329 7.20 -6.50 -9.75
N SER A 330 7.64 -5.82 -8.68
CA SER A 330 8.99 -5.99 -8.12
C SER A 330 9.24 -7.43 -7.69
N ILE A 331 8.27 -8.08 -7.04
CA ILE A 331 8.33 -9.50 -6.65
C ILE A 331 8.44 -10.40 -7.89
N ALA A 332 7.63 -10.16 -8.92
CA ALA A 332 7.64 -10.96 -10.14
C ALA A 332 8.96 -10.84 -10.91
N TRP A 333 9.50 -9.61 -11.06
CA TRP A 333 10.79 -9.36 -11.70
C TRP A 333 11.96 -9.93 -10.91
N LEU A 334 11.92 -9.82 -9.58
CA LEU A 334 12.94 -10.43 -8.71
C LEU A 334 12.90 -11.96 -8.82
N ALA A 335 11.72 -12.58 -8.70
CA ALA A 335 11.55 -14.03 -8.79
C ALA A 335 12.08 -14.60 -10.12
N HIS A 336 11.79 -13.92 -11.23
CA HIS A 336 12.27 -14.30 -12.55
C HIS A 336 13.79 -14.25 -12.64
N GLN A 337 14.42 -13.16 -12.15
CA GLN A 337 15.86 -12.95 -12.31
C GLN A 337 16.70 -13.78 -11.32
N LEU A 338 16.18 -14.10 -10.15
CA LEU A 338 16.84 -14.99 -9.18
C LEU A 338 17.12 -16.39 -9.73
N ILE A 339 16.37 -16.87 -10.73
CA ILE A 339 16.60 -18.17 -11.37
C ILE A 339 17.97 -18.25 -12.02
N GLY A 340 18.38 -17.16 -12.68
CA GLY A 340 19.65 -17.09 -13.41
C GLY A 340 20.82 -16.60 -12.56
N LEU A 341 20.57 -16.19 -11.31
CA LEU A 341 21.57 -15.62 -10.44
C LEU A 341 22.61 -16.65 -10.04
N LYS A 342 23.88 -16.31 -10.21
CA LYS A 342 25.01 -17.16 -9.84
C LYS A 342 25.82 -16.55 -8.70
N LYS A 343 26.40 -17.42 -7.90
CA LYS A 343 27.47 -17.12 -6.96
C LYS A 343 28.63 -18.08 -7.24
N ASP A 344 29.82 -17.56 -7.42
CA ASP A 344 31.02 -18.38 -7.72
C ASP A 344 30.80 -19.41 -8.87
N GLU A 345 30.18 -18.93 -9.98
CA GLU A 345 29.78 -19.71 -11.17
C GLU A 345 28.67 -20.75 -10.97
N GLU A 346 28.21 -21.00 -9.73
CA GLU A 346 27.10 -21.89 -9.46
C GLU A 346 25.77 -21.14 -9.29
N PRO A 347 24.60 -21.76 -9.56
CA PRO A 347 23.32 -21.14 -9.26
C PRO A 347 23.25 -20.72 -7.78
N ALA A 348 22.91 -19.47 -7.50
CA ALA A 348 22.75 -19.00 -6.11
C ALA A 348 21.55 -19.67 -5.42
N PHE A 349 20.52 -20.00 -6.19
CA PHE A 349 19.28 -20.64 -5.71
C PHE A 349 18.84 -21.77 -6.66
N ASP A 350 18.40 -22.87 -6.09
CA ASP A 350 17.87 -24.02 -6.83
C ASP A 350 16.37 -23.86 -7.15
N SER A 351 15.62 -23.23 -6.23
CA SER A 351 14.20 -22.96 -6.39
C SER A 351 13.81 -21.64 -5.72
N ILE A 352 12.86 -20.93 -6.34
CA ILE A 352 12.28 -19.66 -5.87
C ILE A 352 10.85 -19.95 -5.41
N ILE A 353 10.52 -19.57 -4.18
CA ILE A 353 9.18 -19.76 -3.61
C ILE A 353 8.55 -18.38 -3.40
N VAL A 354 7.42 -18.12 -4.03
CA VAL A 354 6.67 -16.87 -3.87
C VAL A 354 5.45 -17.14 -3.00
N VAL A 355 5.41 -16.48 -1.84
CA VAL A 355 4.36 -16.60 -0.85
C VAL A 355 3.47 -15.37 -0.90
N THR A 356 2.19 -15.55 -1.22
CA THR A 356 1.21 -14.46 -1.33
C THR A 356 0.13 -14.59 -0.27
N ASP A 357 -0.47 -13.46 0.14
CA ASP A 357 -1.59 -13.48 1.08
C ASP A 357 -2.90 -13.92 0.39
N ARG A 358 -3.04 -13.74 -0.93
CA ARG A 358 -4.31 -13.91 -1.65
C ARG A 358 -4.20 -14.50 -3.04
N ARG A 359 -5.23 -15.27 -3.42
CA ARG A 359 -5.36 -15.92 -4.75
C ARG A 359 -5.36 -14.92 -5.92
N ILE A 360 -5.85 -13.68 -5.76
CA ILE A 360 -5.89 -12.67 -6.84
C ILE A 360 -4.49 -12.12 -7.12
N LEU A 361 -3.71 -11.81 -6.08
CA LEU A 361 -2.30 -11.40 -6.19
C LEU A 361 -1.44 -12.50 -6.80
N ASP A 362 -1.70 -13.74 -6.41
CA ASP A 362 -1.13 -14.95 -6.94
C ASP A 362 -1.29 -15.03 -8.48
N GLN A 363 -2.47 -14.72 -9.00
CA GLN A 363 -2.70 -14.68 -10.43
C GLN A 363 -1.96 -13.55 -11.14
N GLN A 364 -1.92 -12.34 -10.57
CA GLN A 364 -1.21 -11.20 -11.16
C GLN A 364 0.31 -11.46 -11.24
N ILE A 365 0.92 -11.94 -10.16
CA ILE A 365 2.34 -12.28 -10.12
C ILE A 365 2.66 -13.39 -11.15
N ARG A 366 1.84 -14.42 -11.20
CA ARG A 366 1.96 -15.52 -12.16
C ARG A 366 1.87 -15.05 -13.61
N ASP A 367 0.88 -14.23 -13.93
CA ASP A 367 0.66 -13.73 -15.29
C ASP A 367 1.84 -12.81 -15.71
N THR A 368 2.38 -12.02 -14.77
CA THR A 368 3.60 -11.22 -15.00
C THR A 368 4.82 -12.11 -15.27
N ILE A 369 5.07 -13.13 -14.44
CA ILE A 369 6.20 -14.06 -14.60
C ILE A 369 6.10 -14.83 -15.93
N LYS A 370 4.91 -15.31 -16.28
CA LYS A 370 4.70 -16.10 -17.52
C LYS A 370 4.99 -15.32 -18.80
N GLN A 371 4.94 -14.01 -18.78
CA GLN A 371 5.24 -13.17 -19.94
C GLN A 371 6.73 -13.13 -20.28
N PHE A 372 7.60 -13.49 -19.34
CA PHE A 372 9.00 -13.74 -19.64
C PHE A 372 9.13 -15.18 -20.20
N ALA A 373 9.17 -15.31 -21.51
CA ALA A 373 8.96 -16.55 -22.29
C ALA A 373 9.85 -17.76 -21.88
N GLN A 374 10.98 -17.53 -21.22
CA GLN A 374 11.89 -18.59 -20.77
C GLN A 374 11.38 -19.35 -19.54
N VAL A 375 10.35 -18.85 -18.84
CA VAL A 375 9.93 -19.33 -17.52
C VAL A 375 8.62 -20.13 -17.55
N GLY A 376 7.85 -20.09 -18.63
CA GLY A 376 6.50 -20.69 -18.70
C GLY A 376 6.42 -22.18 -18.34
N ALA A 377 7.45 -22.97 -18.66
CA ALA A 377 7.52 -24.41 -18.34
C ALA A 377 8.01 -24.71 -16.92
N THR A 378 8.58 -23.72 -16.22
CA THR A 378 9.25 -23.87 -14.91
C THR A 378 8.45 -23.35 -13.73
N VAL A 379 7.25 -22.80 -13.97
CA VAL A 379 6.37 -22.24 -12.92
C VAL A 379 5.36 -23.28 -12.47
N GLY A 380 5.31 -23.58 -11.18
CA GLY A 380 4.31 -24.41 -10.51
C GLY A 380 3.37 -23.56 -9.65
N HIS A 381 2.06 -23.83 -9.69
CA HIS A 381 1.08 -23.24 -8.80
C HIS A 381 0.53 -24.32 -7.86
N ALA A 382 0.88 -24.24 -6.58
CA ALA A 382 0.45 -25.19 -5.57
C ALA A 382 -0.96 -24.85 -5.06
N GLU A 383 -1.96 -25.57 -5.51
CA GLU A 383 -3.34 -25.46 -5.00
C GLU A 383 -3.53 -26.27 -3.72
N HIS A 384 -2.81 -27.37 -3.56
CA HIS A 384 -2.78 -28.22 -2.39
C HIS A 384 -1.37 -28.33 -1.81
N SER A 385 -1.24 -28.69 -0.53
CA SER A 385 0.08 -28.85 0.12
C SER A 385 0.93 -29.92 -0.58
N GLY A 386 0.35 -31.02 -1.04
CA GLY A 386 1.05 -32.07 -1.79
C GLY A 386 1.55 -31.64 -3.18
N ASP A 387 0.95 -30.63 -3.82
CA ASP A 387 1.42 -30.11 -5.11
C ASP A 387 2.79 -29.46 -4.99
N LEU A 388 3.03 -28.78 -3.88
CA LEU A 388 4.28 -28.08 -3.65
C LEU A 388 5.44 -29.03 -3.52
N ARG A 389 5.31 -30.10 -2.73
CA ARG A 389 6.31 -31.15 -2.62
C ARG A 389 6.65 -31.72 -3.99
N ARG A 390 5.61 -32.12 -4.75
CA ARG A 390 5.75 -32.63 -6.11
C ARG A 390 6.48 -31.66 -7.04
N PHE A 391 6.20 -30.34 -6.94
CA PHE A 391 6.87 -29.35 -7.80
C PHE A 391 8.33 -29.15 -7.42
N ILE A 392 8.69 -29.19 -6.14
CA ILE A 392 10.08 -29.15 -5.69
C ILE A 392 10.82 -30.40 -6.17
N GLU A 393 10.23 -31.60 -6.02
CA GLU A 393 10.77 -32.87 -6.50
C GLU A 393 10.97 -32.89 -8.02
N GLN A 394 10.01 -32.34 -8.77
CA GLN A 394 10.08 -32.18 -10.23
C GLN A 394 11.06 -31.10 -10.71
N GLY A 395 11.74 -30.40 -9.79
CA GLY A 395 12.71 -29.35 -10.12
C GLY A 395 12.11 -28.07 -10.72
N LYS A 396 10.84 -27.75 -10.39
CA LYS A 396 10.24 -26.49 -10.78
C LYS A 396 11.05 -25.33 -10.21
N LYS A 397 11.40 -24.35 -11.04
CA LYS A 397 12.27 -23.25 -10.65
C LYS A 397 11.54 -22.18 -9.86
N ILE A 398 10.26 -21.93 -10.17
CA ILE A 398 9.42 -21.01 -9.39
C ILE A 398 8.17 -21.77 -8.90
N VAL A 399 7.88 -21.66 -7.62
CA VAL A 399 6.66 -22.19 -7.01
C VAL A 399 5.91 -21.07 -6.32
N ILE A 400 4.65 -20.87 -6.68
CA ILE A 400 3.79 -19.83 -6.10
C ILE A 400 2.79 -20.49 -5.17
N THR A 401 2.64 -19.97 -3.96
CA THR A 401 1.80 -20.52 -2.91
C THR A 401 1.19 -19.43 -2.01
N THR A 402 0.22 -19.80 -1.17
CA THR A 402 -0.39 -18.87 -0.22
C THR A 402 0.21 -19.01 1.18
N VAL A 403 0.10 -17.93 1.99
CA VAL A 403 0.61 -17.87 3.38
C VAL A 403 0.09 -19.04 4.24
N GLN A 404 -1.16 -19.47 4.04
CA GLN A 404 -1.75 -20.57 4.83
C GLN A 404 -1.06 -21.92 4.61
N LYS A 405 -0.41 -22.13 3.46
CA LYS A 405 0.29 -23.35 3.09
C LYS A 405 1.79 -23.30 3.37
N PHE A 406 2.31 -22.11 3.59
CA PHE A 406 3.74 -21.88 3.76
C PHE A 406 4.37 -22.65 4.94
N PRO A 407 3.74 -22.82 6.12
CA PRO A 407 4.31 -23.63 7.21
C PRO A 407 4.60 -25.08 6.81
N PHE A 408 3.71 -25.71 6.04
CA PHE A 408 3.91 -27.09 5.54
C PHE A 408 5.10 -27.20 4.58
N ILE A 409 5.46 -26.10 3.91
CA ILE A 409 6.61 -26.01 3.00
C ILE A 409 7.93 -26.03 3.76
N LEU A 410 7.99 -25.30 4.87
CA LEU A 410 9.21 -25.19 5.68
C LEU A 410 9.62 -26.56 6.23
N ASP A 411 8.63 -27.38 6.62
CA ASP A 411 8.89 -28.74 7.11
C ASP A 411 9.45 -29.66 6.00
N ASP A 412 8.86 -29.61 4.81
CA ASP A 412 9.33 -30.41 3.66
C ASP A 412 10.74 -30.00 3.23
N ILE A 413 11.03 -28.67 3.19
CA ILE A 413 12.35 -28.17 2.81
C ILE A 413 13.40 -28.52 3.87
N GLY A 414 13.09 -28.37 5.16
CA GLY A 414 14.02 -28.57 6.26
C GLY A 414 14.50 -30.02 6.39
N ASN A 415 13.63 -30.98 6.15
CA ASN A 415 13.92 -32.41 6.38
C ASN A 415 14.48 -33.14 5.15
N GLN A 416 13.93 -32.87 3.94
CA GLN A 416 14.27 -33.67 2.73
C GLN A 416 15.18 -32.94 1.74
N HIS A 417 15.32 -31.61 1.84
CA HIS A 417 16.02 -30.80 0.85
C HIS A 417 17.13 -29.89 1.45
N ARG A 418 17.78 -30.34 2.52
CA ARG A 418 18.85 -29.60 3.22
C ARG A 418 20.01 -29.15 2.31
N ASN A 419 20.25 -29.88 1.23
CA ASN A 419 21.31 -29.59 0.27
C ASN A 419 20.90 -28.64 -0.85
N ARG A 420 19.64 -28.18 -0.91
CA ARG A 420 19.16 -27.22 -1.90
C ARG A 420 19.13 -25.81 -1.31
N ARG A 421 19.29 -24.82 -2.18
CA ARG A 421 19.29 -23.39 -1.84
C ARG A 421 18.00 -22.76 -2.32
N PHE A 422 17.31 -22.04 -1.43
CA PHE A 422 16.00 -21.48 -1.71
C PHE A 422 16.03 -19.95 -1.62
N ALA A 423 15.25 -19.29 -2.49
CA ALA A 423 14.85 -17.90 -2.30
C ALA A 423 13.35 -17.84 -2.01
N ILE A 424 12.97 -17.25 -0.90
CA ILE A 424 11.59 -17.16 -0.42
C ILE A 424 11.15 -15.70 -0.44
N LEU A 425 10.26 -15.37 -1.37
CA LEU A 425 9.70 -14.02 -1.52
C LEU A 425 8.34 -13.96 -0.85
N ILE A 426 8.17 -13.07 0.12
CA ILE A 426 6.95 -12.97 0.94
C ILE A 426 6.29 -11.63 0.67
N ASP A 427 5.07 -11.65 0.14
CA ASP A 427 4.24 -10.46 0.02
C ASP A 427 3.41 -10.25 1.29
N GLU A 428 3.29 -9.00 1.74
CA GLU A 428 2.63 -8.60 2.99
C GLU A 428 3.15 -9.36 4.22
N ALA A 429 4.46 -9.39 4.40
CA ALA A 429 5.18 -10.16 5.42
C ALA A 429 4.69 -9.97 6.87
N HIS A 430 3.95 -8.90 7.15
CA HIS A 430 3.36 -8.66 8.47
C HIS A 430 2.17 -9.59 8.79
N SER A 431 1.57 -10.28 7.79
CA SER A 431 0.43 -11.21 7.96
C SER A 431 0.87 -12.66 8.19
N SER A 432 2.10 -13.02 7.83
CA SER A 432 2.59 -14.41 7.79
C SER A 432 2.95 -15.03 9.16
N GLN A 433 2.84 -14.27 10.27
CA GLN A 433 3.36 -14.69 11.58
C GLN A 433 2.28 -14.91 12.66
N GLY A 434 1.10 -15.38 12.29
CA GLY A 434 0.07 -15.77 13.27
C GLY A 434 0.37 -17.13 13.88
N GLY A 435 0.68 -17.18 15.19
CA GLY A 435 1.02 -18.41 15.96
C GLY A 435 -0.02 -19.56 15.95
N LYS A 436 -1.12 -19.43 15.19
CA LYS A 436 -2.08 -20.52 14.96
C LYS A 436 -1.61 -21.54 13.91
N ALA A 437 -0.71 -21.15 13.00
CA ALA A 437 -0.13 -22.06 12.00
C ALA A 437 0.85 -23.06 12.65
N SER A 438 1.55 -22.66 13.70
CA SER A 438 2.49 -23.48 14.46
C SER A 438 1.83 -24.67 15.17
N ALA A 439 0.61 -24.51 15.69
CA ALA A 439 -0.13 -25.61 16.33
C ALA A 439 -0.67 -26.64 15.32
N ALA A 440 -1.06 -26.21 14.12
CA ALA A 440 -1.53 -27.08 13.06
C ALA A 440 -0.41 -27.94 12.44
N VAL A 441 0.82 -27.39 12.37
CA VAL A 441 2.03 -28.11 11.93
C VAL A 441 2.36 -29.24 12.89
N SER A 442 2.27 -29.01 14.20
CA SER A 442 2.48 -30.03 15.22
C SER A 442 1.50 -31.21 15.11
N MET A 443 0.22 -30.97 14.76
CA MET A 443 -0.79 -32.02 14.53
C MET A 443 -0.55 -32.83 13.25
N ALA A 444 -0.04 -32.18 12.19
CA ALA A 444 0.26 -32.87 10.92
C ALA A 444 1.50 -33.77 11.01
N LEU A 445 2.48 -33.41 11.85
CA LEU A 445 3.69 -34.21 12.07
C LEU A 445 3.43 -35.48 12.88
N SER A 446 2.43 -35.46 13.79
CA SER A 446 2.06 -36.66 14.56
C SER A 446 1.25 -37.70 13.74
N ALA A 447 0.72 -37.35 12.57
CA ALA A 447 -0.08 -38.23 11.71
C ALA A 447 0.71 -38.97 10.60
N ALA A 448 1.99 -38.58 10.37
CA ALA A 448 2.84 -39.29 9.41
C ALA A 448 3.65 -40.39 10.11
N GLY A 449 3.17 -41.63 9.96
CA GLY A 449 3.75 -42.81 10.58
C GLY A 449 5.27 -42.91 10.42
N ALA A 450 5.95 -42.99 11.55
CA ALA A 450 7.34 -43.40 11.66
C ALA A 450 7.39 -44.91 11.89
N GLU A 451 8.06 -45.59 10.99
CA GLU A 451 8.61 -46.91 11.32
C GLU A 451 9.94 -46.69 12.07
N GLU A 452 10.01 -47.31 13.25
CA GLU A 452 11.18 -47.80 13.99
C GLU A 452 12.32 -46.78 14.30
N ASP A 453 12.14 -46.10 15.40
CA ASP A 453 13.05 -45.98 16.56
C ASP A 453 12.24 -45.23 17.63
N GLU A 454 12.26 -45.66 18.89
CA GLU A 454 11.56 -45.00 20.01
C GLU A 454 12.13 -43.57 20.22
N GLU A 455 11.70 -42.59 19.35
CA GLU A 455 12.00 -41.17 19.58
C GLU A 455 11.48 -40.76 20.95
N THR A 456 12.36 -40.18 21.74
CA THR A 456 11.96 -39.64 23.05
C THR A 456 11.11 -38.38 22.86
N THR A 457 10.28 -38.04 23.84
CA THR A 457 9.49 -36.75 23.83
C THR A 457 10.41 -35.56 23.59
N GLU A 458 11.67 -35.67 24.08
CA GLU A 458 12.67 -34.60 23.93
C GLU A 458 13.18 -34.46 22.48
N ASP A 459 13.34 -35.55 21.75
CA ASP A 459 13.72 -35.57 20.35
C ASP A 459 12.63 -34.97 19.47
N ILE A 460 11.35 -35.29 19.75
CA ILE A 460 10.20 -34.71 19.06
C ILE A 460 10.12 -33.21 19.34
N VAL A 461 10.33 -32.79 20.61
CA VAL A 461 10.34 -31.35 20.99
C VAL A 461 11.48 -30.63 20.29
N ASN A 462 12.69 -31.20 20.25
CA ASN A 462 13.83 -30.60 19.57
C ASN A 462 13.57 -30.47 18.07
N ARG A 463 12.95 -31.47 17.43
CA ARG A 463 12.56 -31.41 16.01
C ARG A 463 11.54 -30.31 15.72
N ILE A 464 10.54 -30.13 16.59
CA ILE A 464 9.56 -29.05 16.47
C ILE A 464 10.23 -27.67 16.59
N MET A 465 11.21 -27.57 17.51
CA MET A 465 11.97 -26.32 17.71
C MET A 465 12.84 -25.99 16.50
N GLU A 466 13.51 -26.98 15.90
CA GLU A 466 14.31 -26.79 14.69
C GLU A 466 13.45 -26.40 13.47
N ALA A 467 12.26 -27.00 13.31
CA ALA A 467 11.34 -26.71 12.22
C ALA A 467 10.78 -25.26 12.26
N ARG A 468 10.78 -24.61 13.42
CA ARG A 468 10.38 -23.20 13.57
C ARG A 468 11.45 -22.22 13.16
N LYS A 469 12.71 -22.63 13.15
CA LYS A 469 13.82 -21.75 12.77
C LYS A 469 13.74 -21.42 11.30
N LEU A 470 14.10 -20.18 10.97
CA LEU A 470 14.31 -19.80 9.58
C LEU A 470 15.41 -20.67 8.98
N LEU A 471 15.16 -21.19 7.78
CA LEU A 471 16.05 -22.16 7.15
C LEU A 471 17.40 -21.52 6.80
N PRO A 472 18.55 -22.07 7.22
CA PRO A 472 19.87 -21.51 6.92
C PRO A 472 20.23 -21.60 5.43
N ASN A 473 19.60 -22.51 4.69
CA ASN A 473 19.76 -22.72 3.25
C ASN A 473 18.75 -21.89 2.40
N ALA A 474 18.04 -20.96 3.02
CA ALA A 474 17.09 -20.10 2.34
C ALA A 474 17.37 -18.61 2.60
N SER A 475 17.30 -17.79 1.55
CA SER A 475 17.21 -16.34 1.68
C SER A 475 15.76 -15.89 1.65
N TYR A 476 15.43 -14.89 2.48
CA TYR A 476 14.07 -14.36 2.62
C TYR A 476 14.00 -12.94 2.12
N PHE A 477 13.04 -12.65 1.25
CA PHE A 477 12.77 -11.33 0.68
C PHE A 477 11.38 -10.91 1.10
N ALA A 478 11.28 -10.16 2.20
CA ALA A 478 10.04 -9.78 2.83
C ALA A 478 9.58 -8.40 2.37
N PHE A 479 8.50 -8.34 1.60
CA PHE A 479 7.88 -7.09 1.12
C PHE A 479 6.69 -6.72 2.00
N THR A 480 6.64 -5.46 2.44
CA THR A 480 5.50 -4.93 3.22
C THR A 480 5.43 -3.41 3.12
N ALA A 481 4.22 -2.86 3.27
CA ALA A 481 4.04 -1.42 3.43
C ALA A 481 4.10 -0.99 4.91
N THR A 482 3.83 -1.92 5.83
CA THR A 482 3.63 -1.65 7.26
C THR A 482 4.41 -2.67 8.10
N PRO A 483 5.76 -2.55 8.15
CA PRO A 483 6.57 -3.47 8.95
C PRO A 483 6.24 -3.33 10.43
N LYS A 484 6.00 -4.47 11.09
CA LYS A 484 5.82 -4.56 12.54
C LYS A 484 7.18 -4.80 13.21
N ASN A 485 7.23 -4.61 14.54
CA ASN A 485 8.42 -4.89 15.33
C ASN A 485 9.03 -6.27 15.01
N LYS A 486 8.23 -7.34 15.03
CA LYS A 486 8.67 -8.70 14.66
C LYS A 486 9.23 -8.79 13.24
N THR A 487 8.64 -8.09 12.28
CA THR A 487 9.08 -8.10 10.89
C THR A 487 10.42 -7.39 10.71
N LEU A 488 10.60 -6.27 11.41
CA LEU A 488 11.86 -5.52 11.43
C LEU A 488 12.98 -6.34 12.09
N GLU A 489 12.71 -6.97 13.22
CA GLU A 489 13.70 -7.79 13.94
C GLU A 489 14.07 -9.06 13.15
N LEU A 490 13.11 -9.68 12.41
CA LEU A 490 13.37 -10.89 11.63
C LEU A 490 14.10 -10.62 10.30
N PHE A 491 13.71 -9.58 9.57
CA PHE A 491 14.13 -9.37 8.19
C PHE A 491 14.89 -8.06 7.95
N GLY A 492 14.87 -7.12 8.92
CA GLY A 492 15.59 -5.85 8.84
C GLY A 492 17.10 -6.04 8.98
N GLU A 493 17.85 -5.08 8.45
CA GLU A 493 19.31 -5.01 8.64
C GLU A 493 19.63 -4.43 10.01
N PRO A 494 20.38 -5.17 10.86
CA PRO A 494 20.82 -4.63 12.12
C PRO A 494 21.89 -3.54 11.92
N PHE A 495 21.79 -2.47 12.69
CA PHE A 495 22.83 -1.46 12.76
C PHE A 495 23.01 -0.96 14.21
N PRO A 496 24.24 -0.75 14.68
CA PRO A 496 24.50 -0.30 16.04
C PRO A 496 24.25 1.21 16.16
N GLU A 497 23.56 1.61 17.23
CA GLU A 497 23.45 3.01 17.63
C GLU A 497 23.58 3.12 19.17
N GLY A 498 24.74 3.58 19.64
CA GLY A 498 25.10 3.52 21.07
C GLY A 498 25.20 2.08 21.55
N ASN A 499 24.45 1.72 22.60
CA ASN A 499 24.41 0.36 23.19
C ASN A 499 23.21 -0.47 22.65
N LYS A 500 22.50 0.02 21.63
CA LYS A 500 21.32 -0.62 21.09
C LYS A 500 21.58 -1.22 19.71
N ALA A 501 20.96 -2.36 19.43
CA ALA A 501 20.93 -2.97 18.12
C ALA A 501 19.61 -2.59 17.45
N LYS A 502 19.62 -1.53 16.64
CA LYS A 502 18.47 -1.09 15.85
C LYS A 502 18.38 -1.87 14.54
N HIS A 503 17.18 -1.99 14.00
CA HIS A 503 16.93 -2.64 12.71
C HIS A 503 16.21 -1.69 11.75
N ARG A 504 16.62 -1.70 10.48
CA ARG A 504 16.04 -0.90 9.40
C ARG A 504 15.77 -1.75 8.17
N PRO A 505 14.87 -1.31 7.25
CA PRO A 505 14.69 -1.96 5.96
C PRO A 505 15.96 -1.89 5.09
N PHE A 506 16.19 -2.95 4.29
CA PHE A 506 17.24 -2.96 3.25
C PHE A 506 16.96 -1.91 2.16
N HIS A 507 15.69 -1.72 1.82
CA HIS A 507 15.24 -0.71 0.86
C HIS A 507 13.89 -0.13 1.28
N SER A 508 13.76 1.20 1.18
CA SER A 508 12.52 1.93 1.50
C SER A 508 12.02 2.70 0.28
N TYR A 509 10.73 2.63 0.02
CA TYR A 509 9.94 3.57 -0.78
C TYR A 509 8.75 3.97 0.05
N THR A 510 8.89 5.08 0.76
CA THR A 510 8.01 5.49 1.84
C THR A 510 6.65 5.98 1.34
N MET A 511 5.68 6.07 2.25
CA MET A 511 4.38 6.66 1.93
C MET A 511 4.53 8.14 1.58
N LYS A 512 5.38 8.88 2.31
CA LYS A 512 5.71 10.27 2.03
C LYS A 512 6.23 10.44 0.60
N GLN A 513 7.26 9.69 0.20
CA GLN A 513 7.82 9.76 -1.15
C GLN A 513 6.75 9.48 -2.21
N ALA A 514 5.94 8.44 -2.02
CA ALA A 514 4.90 8.07 -2.96
C ALA A 514 3.78 9.13 -3.10
N ILE A 515 3.46 9.86 -2.01
CA ILE A 515 2.52 10.99 -2.02
C ILE A 515 3.15 12.21 -2.72
N ASP A 516 4.37 12.56 -2.36
CA ASP A 516 5.09 13.72 -2.91
C ASP A 516 5.34 13.56 -4.42
N GLU A 517 5.58 12.33 -4.88
CA GLU A 517 5.68 11.99 -6.31
C GLU A 517 4.31 11.95 -7.03
N GLY A 518 3.21 12.11 -6.32
CA GLY A 518 1.85 12.01 -6.88
C GLY A 518 1.49 10.60 -7.37
N PHE A 519 2.23 9.58 -6.89
CA PHE A 519 2.00 8.19 -7.28
C PHE A 519 0.84 7.56 -6.53
N ILE A 520 0.67 7.92 -5.28
CA ILE A 520 -0.50 7.63 -4.48
C ILE A 520 -1.11 8.92 -3.98
N LEU A 521 -2.39 8.92 -3.69
CA LEU A 521 -3.07 10.08 -3.13
C LEU A 521 -2.97 10.07 -1.61
N ASP A 522 -2.85 11.28 -1.03
CA ASP A 522 -2.89 11.47 0.41
C ASP A 522 -4.33 11.31 0.93
N VAL A 523 -4.61 10.15 1.54
CA VAL A 523 -5.93 9.83 2.09
C VAL A 523 -6.27 10.65 3.34
N LEU A 524 -5.27 11.25 3.97
CA LEU A 524 -5.42 12.06 5.17
C LEU A 524 -5.67 13.56 4.87
N LYS A 525 -5.55 13.95 3.61
CA LYS A 525 -5.73 15.36 3.20
C LYS A 525 -7.18 15.85 3.37
N SER A 526 -8.14 14.96 3.18
CA SER A 526 -9.59 15.26 3.25
C SER A 526 -10.30 14.25 4.13
N TYR A 527 -9.80 14.12 5.37
CA TYR A 527 -10.39 13.27 6.39
C TYR A 527 -11.46 14.06 7.16
N THR A 528 -12.66 13.52 7.25
CA THR A 528 -13.80 14.17 7.91
C THR A 528 -14.34 13.25 9.01
N PRO A 529 -14.09 13.54 10.29
CA PRO A 529 -14.79 12.85 11.36
C PRO A 529 -16.26 13.27 11.35
N VAL A 530 -17.14 12.30 11.53
CA VAL A 530 -18.57 12.51 11.63
C VAL A 530 -18.98 12.18 13.06
N GLU A 531 -19.47 13.16 13.78
CA GLU A 531 -19.88 12.96 15.15
C GLU A 531 -21.34 12.56 15.24
N SER A 532 -21.60 11.56 16.08
CA SER A 532 -22.94 11.12 16.41
C SER A 532 -23.33 11.75 17.73
N TYR A 533 -24.36 12.61 17.68
CA TYR A 533 -24.91 13.25 18.87
C TYR A 533 -26.14 12.46 19.31
N TYR A 534 -26.16 12.03 20.55
CA TYR A 534 -27.35 11.43 21.13
C TYR A 534 -27.52 11.91 22.56
N ARG A 535 -28.73 12.31 22.88
CA ARG A 535 -29.16 12.67 24.21
C ARG A 535 -29.97 11.51 24.74
N LEU A 536 -29.38 10.78 25.67
CA LEU A 536 -30.09 9.72 26.37
C LEU A 536 -30.87 10.33 27.51
N VAL A 537 -32.19 10.18 27.49
CA VAL A 537 -33.07 10.70 28.57
C VAL A 537 -33.69 9.52 29.28
N LYS A 538 -33.52 9.47 30.58
CA LYS A 538 -34.27 8.55 31.44
C LYS A 538 -34.62 9.19 32.77
N THR A 539 -35.84 8.93 33.24
CA THR A 539 -36.28 9.06 34.59
C THR A 539 -36.26 7.69 35.27
N ILE A 540 -35.37 7.47 36.24
CA ILE A 540 -35.33 6.26 37.06
C ILE A 540 -35.52 6.66 38.51
N GLU A 541 -36.48 6.04 39.17
CA GLU A 541 -36.77 6.30 40.59
C GLU A 541 -35.64 5.83 41.54
N SER A 542 -34.75 4.90 41.11
CA SER A 542 -33.72 4.31 41.99
C SER A 542 -32.26 4.69 41.68
N ASP A 543 -31.97 5.37 40.57
CA ASP A 543 -30.62 5.82 40.10
C ASP A 543 -29.46 4.87 40.47
N PRO A 544 -29.44 3.62 39.96
CA PRO A 544 -28.45 2.60 40.34
C PRO A 544 -27.04 2.93 39.88
N GLU A 545 -26.01 2.43 40.59
CA GLU A 545 -24.63 2.56 40.24
C GLU A 545 -24.19 1.49 39.20
N PHE A 546 -23.40 1.92 38.20
CA PHE A 546 -22.88 1.08 37.12
C PHE A 546 -21.39 1.31 36.89
N ASP A 547 -20.69 0.29 36.38
CA ASP A 547 -19.32 0.48 35.88
C ASP A 547 -19.33 1.45 34.68
N THR A 548 -18.69 2.59 34.83
CA THR A 548 -18.69 3.71 33.89
C THR A 548 -18.22 3.34 32.50
N LYS A 549 -17.10 2.55 32.40
CA LYS A 549 -16.50 2.19 31.10
C LYS A 549 -17.34 1.16 30.35
N ARG A 550 -17.86 0.16 31.07
CA ARG A 550 -18.72 -0.89 30.51
C ARG A 550 -20.08 -0.35 30.10
N ALA A 551 -20.66 0.49 30.94
CA ALA A 551 -21.90 1.20 30.68
C ALA A 551 -21.79 2.02 29.38
N ARG A 552 -20.78 2.88 29.27
CA ARG A 552 -20.50 3.69 28.06
C ARG A 552 -20.31 2.83 26.81
N LYS A 553 -19.53 1.76 26.90
CA LYS A 553 -19.30 0.84 25.77
C LYS A 553 -20.59 0.14 25.31
N LYS A 554 -21.43 -0.27 26.28
CA LYS A 554 -22.70 -0.96 26.00
C LYS A 554 -23.74 0.01 25.42
N LEU A 555 -23.82 1.21 25.97
CA LEU A 555 -24.66 2.31 25.46
C LEU A 555 -24.28 2.67 24.02
N ARG A 556 -22.99 2.89 23.76
CA ARG A 556 -22.46 3.21 22.43
C ARG A 556 -22.78 2.10 21.42
N ARG A 557 -22.53 0.83 21.79
CA ARG A 557 -22.82 -0.32 20.91
C ARG A 557 -24.32 -0.43 20.58
N TYR A 558 -25.19 -0.19 21.56
CA TYR A 558 -26.63 -0.24 21.37
C TYR A 558 -27.12 0.87 20.43
N VAL A 559 -26.73 2.11 20.69
CA VAL A 559 -27.09 3.24 19.84
C VAL A 559 -26.60 3.06 18.42
N GLU A 560 -25.36 2.65 18.26
CA GLU A 560 -24.76 2.43 16.92
C GLU A 560 -25.38 1.25 16.16
N SER A 561 -25.98 0.28 16.83
CA SER A 561 -26.66 -0.87 16.21
C SER A 561 -28.13 -0.63 15.88
N HIS A 562 -28.69 0.50 16.28
CA HIS A 562 -30.10 0.79 16.06
C HIS A 562 -30.39 1.16 14.60
N ASP A 563 -31.45 0.62 14.02
CA ASP A 563 -31.82 0.83 12.61
C ASP A 563 -31.98 2.31 12.24
N HIS A 564 -32.50 3.12 13.16
CA HIS A 564 -32.60 4.57 12.97
C HIS A 564 -31.21 5.24 12.77
N ALA A 565 -30.22 4.87 13.58
CA ALA A 565 -28.87 5.40 13.46
C ALA A 565 -28.21 4.98 12.14
N ILE A 566 -28.38 3.71 11.75
CA ILE A 566 -27.87 3.18 10.46
C ILE A 566 -28.53 3.93 9.30
N ARG A 567 -29.84 4.18 9.38
CA ARG A 567 -30.59 4.89 8.35
C ARG A 567 -30.06 6.31 8.15
N LEU A 568 -29.91 7.10 9.23
CA LEU A 568 -29.38 8.47 9.14
C LEU A 568 -27.97 8.53 8.60
N LYS A 569 -27.08 7.61 9.04
CA LYS A 569 -25.72 7.51 8.49
C LYS A 569 -25.74 7.16 6.99
N ALA A 570 -26.62 6.26 6.58
CA ALA A 570 -26.78 5.88 5.16
C ALA A 570 -27.26 7.06 4.30
N GLU A 571 -28.17 7.88 4.80
CA GLU A 571 -28.64 9.11 4.15
C GLU A 571 -27.48 10.08 3.94
N ILE A 572 -26.68 10.36 5.00
CA ILE A 572 -25.49 11.22 4.90
C ILE A 572 -24.48 10.68 3.85
N MET A 573 -24.26 9.37 3.84
CA MET A 573 -23.32 8.75 2.87
C MET A 573 -23.81 8.94 1.43
N VAL A 574 -25.09 8.68 1.18
CA VAL A 574 -25.69 8.80 -0.16
C VAL A 574 -25.75 10.25 -0.60
N ASP A 575 -26.17 11.16 0.27
CA ASP A 575 -26.25 12.60 -0.04
C ASP A 575 -24.87 13.17 -0.33
N HIS A 576 -23.89 12.91 0.55
CA HIS A 576 -22.50 13.32 0.30
C HIS A 576 -21.98 12.79 -1.05
N PHE A 577 -22.24 11.53 -1.38
CA PHE A 577 -21.76 10.96 -2.63
C PHE A 577 -22.42 11.63 -3.85
N HIS A 578 -23.71 11.94 -3.80
CA HIS A 578 -24.40 12.63 -4.89
C HIS A 578 -23.93 14.07 -5.05
N GLU A 579 -23.75 14.80 -3.93
CA GLU A 579 -23.47 16.24 -3.96
C GLU A 579 -21.99 16.56 -4.17
N GLN A 580 -21.09 15.81 -3.49
CA GLN A 580 -19.66 16.11 -3.49
C GLN A 580 -18.85 15.25 -4.47
N VAL A 581 -19.42 14.16 -4.99
CA VAL A 581 -18.70 13.26 -5.88
C VAL A 581 -19.33 13.23 -7.27
N LEU A 582 -20.60 12.88 -7.37
CA LEU A 582 -21.29 12.79 -8.68
C LEU A 582 -21.56 14.16 -9.30
N ALA A 583 -22.10 15.12 -8.54
CA ALA A 583 -22.40 16.47 -9.04
C ALA A 583 -21.12 17.21 -9.48
N LEU A 584 -19.97 16.93 -8.83
CA LEU A 584 -18.66 17.47 -9.19
C LEU A 584 -17.92 16.64 -10.25
N ASN A 585 -18.59 15.66 -10.86
CA ASN A 585 -18.06 14.81 -11.93
C ASN A 585 -16.70 14.17 -11.62
N LYS A 586 -16.48 13.77 -10.35
CA LYS A 586 -15.21 13.16 -9.91
C LYS A 586 -14.90 11.91 -10.73
N ILE A 587 -13.63 11.78 -11.12
CA ILE A 587 -13.12 10.72 -12.03
C ILE A 587 -13.96 10.65 -13.33
N GLY A 588 -14.31 11.81 -13.92
CA GLY A 588 -15.14 11.85 -15.13
C GLY A 588 -16.52 11.20 -14.96
N GLY A 589 -17.11 11.29 -13.77
CA GLY A 589 -18.40 10.68 -13.41
C GLY A 589 -18.34 9.18 -13.11
N GLN A 590 -17.13 8.58 -13.06
CA GLN A 590 -16.95 7.15 -12.82
C GLN A 590 -16.60 6.80 -11.36
N ALA A 591 -16.55 7.76 -10.45
CA ALA A 591 -16.19 7.55 -9.06
C ALA A 591 -17.08 6.49 -8.36
N ARG A 592 -16.47 5.72 -7.44
CA ARG A 592 -17.10 4.69 -6.61
C ARG A 592 -16.86 4.99 -5.13
N ALA A 593 -17.78 4.55 -4.30
CA ALA A 593 -17.68 4.64 -2.85
C ALA A 593 -17.52 3.26 -2.21
N MET A 594 -16.74 3.19 -1.14
CA MET A 594 -16.61 2.02 -0.29
C MET A 594 -17.17 2.32 1.09
N VAL A 595 -18.03 1.44 1.61
CA VAL A 595 -18.57 1.53 2.98
C VAL A 595 -17.96 0.40 3.80
N VAL A 596 -17.22 0.75 4.84
CA VAL A 596 -16.50 -0.20 5.72
C VAL A 596 -17.26 -0.33 7.03
N THR A 597 -17.69 -1.54 7.36
CA THR A 597 -18.54 -1.81 8.52
C THR A 597 -17.88 -2.75 9.53
N SER A 598 -18.38 -2.72 10.79
CA SER A 598 -17.83 -3.49 11.91
C SER A 598 -18.18 -4.98 11.90
N GLY A 599 -18.96 -5.48 10.94
CA GLY A 599 -19.31 -6.89 10.82
C GLY A 599 -20.30 -7.16 9.69
N ILE A 600 -20.59 -8.45 9.46
CA ILE A 600 -21.46 -8.91 8.36
C ILE A 600 -22.90 -8.38 8.55
N GLU A 601 -23.46 -8.53 9.74
CA GLU A 601 -24.80 -8.04 10.06
C GLU A 601 -24.96 -6.54 9.74
N ARG A 602 -23.96 -5.75 10.17
CA ARG A 602 -23.91 -4.31 9.91
C ARG A 602 -23.81 -4.01 8.40
N ALA A 603 -23.03 -4.78 7.65
CA ALA A 603 -22.93 -4.63 6.20
C ALA A 603 -24.29 -4.89 5.52
N ILE A 604 -25.04 -5.89 5.98
CA ILE A 604 -26.37 -6.19 5.45
C ILE A 604 -27.37 -5.08 5.79
N GLN A 605 -27.35 -4.55 7.02
CA GLN A 605 -28.19 -3.42 7.42
C GLN A 605 -27.94 -2.19 6.55
N TYR A 606 -26.66 -1.81 6.34
CA TYR A 606 -26.32 -0.70 5.44
C TYR A 606 -26.72 -0.97 3.99
N PHE A 607 -26.59 -2.22 3.52
CA PHE A 607 -27.03 -2.58 2.17
C PHE A 607 -28.52 -2.30 1.97
N HIS A 608 -29.36 -2.67 2.91
CA HIS A 608 -30.80 -2.38 2.86
C HIS A 608 -31.07 -0.89 3.00
N ALA A 609 -30.46 -0.21 3.97
CA ALA A 609 -30.68 1.22 4.19
C ALA A 609 -30.27 2.09 2.98
N ILE A 610 -29.09 1.84 2.40
CA ILE A 610 -28.59 2.56 1.23
C ILE A 610 -29.47 2.26 0.00
N ARG A 611 -29.81 0.99 -0.22
CA ARG A 611 -30.70 0.59 -1.33
C ARG A 611 -32.03 1.30 -1.27
N ASP A 612 -32.65 1.32 -0.09
CA ASP A 612 -34.00 1.88 0.11
C ASP A 612 -33.95 3.41 -0.01
N TYR A 613 -32.93 4.07 0.53
CA TYR A 613 -32.76 5.51 0.35
C TYR A 613 -32.41 5.93 -1.08
N LEU A 614 -31.59 5.17 -1.79
CA LEU A 614 -31.34 5.39 -3.24
C LEU A 614 -32.66 5.32 -4.04
N LYS A 615 -33.54 4.38 -3.68
CA LYS A 615 -34.86 4.25 -4.31
C LYS A 615 -35.78 5.44 -3.98
N GLU A 616 -35.86 5.89 -2.73
CA GLU A 616 -36.60 7.08 -2.30
C GLU A 616 -36.12 8.35 -3.03
N ARG A 617 -34.79 8.50 -3.15
CA ARG A 617 -34.14 9.59 -3.88
C ARG A 617 -34.33 9.49 -5.39
N LYS A 618 -34.93 8.42 -5.91
CA LYS A 618 -35.05 8.10 -7.33
C LYS A 618 -33.71 8.08 -8.05
N SER A 619 -32.66 7.67 -7.35
CA SER A 619 -31.31 7.52 -7.92
C SER A 619 -31.26 6.32 -8.87
N PRO A 620 -30.58 6.43 -10.04
CA PRO A 620 -30.38 5.29 -10.93
C PRO A 620 -29.36 4.28 -10.41
N TYR A 621 -28.62 4.62 -9.35
CA TYR A 621 -27.49 3.85 -8.86
C TYR A 621 -27.90 2.76 -7.86
N ARG A 622 -26.98 1.78 -7.70
CA ARG A 622 -27.17 0.60 -6.84
C ARG A 622 -25.95 0.37 -5.95
N ALA A 623 -26.18 -0.39 -4.89
CA ALA A 623 -25.15 -0.88 -3.97
C ALA A 623 -24.86 -2.36 -4.19
N ILE A 624 -23.65 -2.78 -3.82
CA ILE A 624 -23.19 -4.18 -3.71
C ILE A 624 -22.76 -4.41 -2.27
N VAL A 625 -23.15 -5.57 -1.69
CA VAL A 625 -22.63 -6.02 -0.40
C VAL A 625 -21.61 -7.13 -0.57
N ALA A 626 -20.54 -7.11 0.24
CA ALA A 626 -19.44 -8.06 0.16
C ALA A 626 -19.03 -8.57 1.56
N PHE A 627 -19.17 -9.90 1.75
CA PHE A 627 -18.74 -10.62 2.94
C PHE A 627 -18.44 -12.08 2.58
N SER A 628 -17.89 -12.85 3.52
CA SER A 628 -17.53 -14.25 3.27
C SER A 628 -18.49 -15.18 4.02
N GLY A 629 -18.88 -16.28 3.37
CA GLY A 629 -19.70 -17.33 3.97
C GLY A 629 -21.21 -17.05 3.92
N GLU A 630 -21.94 -17.82 4.73
CA GLU A 630 -23.38 -17.72 4.94
C GLU A 630 -23.63 -17.08 6.31
N HIS A 631 -24.63 -16.21 6.41
CA HIS A 631 -25.00 -15.52 7.64
C HIS A 631 -26.48 -15.60 7.88
N ASP A 632 -26.89 -15.77 9.14
CA ASP A 632 -28.29 -15.71 9.54
C ASP A 632 -28.70 -14.25 9.76
N TYR A 633 -29.68 -13.78 8.99
CA TYR A 633 -30.21 -12.43 9.10
C TYR A 633 -31.72 -12.48 9.19
N GLY A 634 -32.25 -12.13 10.38
CA GLY A 634 -33.69 -12.19 10.64
C GLY A 634 -34.30 -13.58 10.51
N GLY A 635 -33.56 -14.64 10.85
CA GLY A 635 -33.97 -16.04 10.74
C GLY A 635 -33.90 -16.64 9.32
N VAL A 636 -33.28 -15.89 8.37
CA VAL A 636 -33.06 -16.36 7.00
C VAL A 636 -31.57 -16.41 6.73
N LYS A 637 -31.10 -17.54 6.19
CA LYS A 637 -29.72 -17.70 5.75
C LYS A 637 -29.48 -16.96 4.45
N VAL A 638 -28.56 -15.99 4.47
CA VAL A 638 -28.21 -15.15 3.33
C VAL A 638 -26.74 -15.27 2.97
N THR A 639 -26.45 -15.11 1.69
CA THR A 639 -25.10 -15.02 1.15
C THR A 639 -24.97 -13.72 0.35
N GLU A 640 -23.74 -13.27 0.08
CA GLU A 640 -23.55 -12.09 -0.79
C GLU A 640 -24.18 -12.30 -2.20
N ALA A 641 -24.16 -13.54 -2.72
CA ALA A 641 -24.77 -13.85 -4.02
C ALA A 641 -26.31 -13.74 -3.98
N SER A 642 -26.95 -14.17 -2.90
CA SER A 642 -28.41 -14.07 -2.75
C SER A 642 -28.87 -12.62 -2.59
N LEU A 643 -28.09 -11.77 -1.91
CA LEU A 643 -28.43 -10.35 -1.71
C LEU A 643 -28.14 -9.51 -2.96
N ASN A 644 -27.03 -9.74 -3.65
CA ASN A 644 -26.66 -8.98 -4.84
C ASN A 644 -27.39 -9.44 -6.11
N GLY A 645 -27.89 -10.68 -6.17
CA GLY A 645 -28.53 -11.27 -7.34
C GLY A 645 -27.55 -11.72 -8.45
N PHE A 646 -26.26 -11.90 -8.13
CA PHE A 646 -25.22 -12.40 -9.03
C PHE A 646 -24.10 -13.12 -8.24
N PRO A 647 -23.27 -13.96 -8.90
CA PRO A 647 -22.21 -14.72 -8.23
C PRO A 647 -21.17 -13.83 -7.53
N SER A 648 -20.70 -14.26 -6.38
CA SER A 648 -19.71 -13.56 -5.53
C SER A 648 -18.40 -13.23 -6.24
N LYS A 649 -17.98 -14.07 -7.20
CA LYS A 649 -16.76 -13.86 -8.01
C LYS A 649 -16.86 -12.66 -8.94
N ASP A 650 -18.07 -12.24 -9.29
CA ASP A 650 -18.31 -11.17 -10.25
C ASP A 650 -18.32 -9.78 -9.58
N ILE A 651 -18.24 -9.68 -8.25
CA ILE A 651 -18.26 -8.41 -7.50
C ILE A 651 -17.19 -7.42 -8.00
N PRO A 652 -15.91 -7.81 -8.18
CA PRO A 652 -14.88 -6.88 -8.65
C PRO A 652 -15.17 -6.30 -10.04
N ASP A 653 -15.77 -7.07 -10.94
CA ASP A 653 -16.12 -6.62 -12.29
C ASP A 653 -17.40 -5.79 -12.30
N ARG A 654 -18.36 -6.11 -11.41
CA ARG A 654 -19.63 -5.40 -11.34
C ARG A 654 -19.53 -4.02 -10.73
N ILE A 655 -18.70 -3.82 -9.73
CA ILE A 655 -18.58 -2.53 -9.04
C ILE A 655 -18.04 -1.41 -9.95
N VAL A 656 -17.24 -1.75 -10.95
CA VAL A 656 -16.71 -0.77 -11.91
C VAL A 656 -17.70 -0.39 -13.01
N GLU A 657 -18.84 -1.08 -13.09
CA GLU A 657 -19.88 -0.85 -14.07
C GLU A 657 -21.09 -0.12 -13.47
N ASP A 658 -21.78 0.69 -14.29
CA ASP A 658 -23.09 1.19 -13.92
C ASP A 658 -24.13 0.04 -13.94
N PRO A 659 -25.09 0.09 -13.02
CA PRO A 659 -25.44 1.19 -12.12
C PRO A 659 -24.78 1.14 -10.74
N TYR A 660 -23.78 0.29 -10.50
CA TYR A 660 -23.21 0.07 -9.18
C TYR A 660 -22.23 1.19 -8.79
N ARG A 661 -22.45 1.82 -7.60
CA ARG A 661 -21.63 2.93 -7.10
C ARG A 661 -21.14 2.75 -5.67
N PHE A 662 -21.78 1.90 -4.89
CA PHE A 662 -21.46 1.66 -3.50
C PHE A 662 -21.04 0.21 -3.29
N LEU A 663 -19.86 -0.01 -2.70
CA LEU A 663 -19.35 -1.31 -2.27
C LEU A 663 -19.33 -1.36 -0.75
N ILE A 664 -20.25 -2.15 -0.16
CA ILE A 664 -20.41 -2.25 1.29
C ILE A 664 -19.69 -3.51 1.77
N CYS A 665 -18.72 -3.35 2.67
CA CYS A 665 -17.80 -4.41 3.07
C CYS A 665 -17.77 -4.59 4.59
N ALA A 666 -17.81 -5.84 5.06
CA ALA A 666 -17.45 -6.18 6.44
C ALA A 666 -15.91 -6.24 6.60
N ASP A 667 -15.28 -7.34 6.18
CA ASP A 667 -13.81 -7.50 6.16
C ASP A 667 -13.24 -7.74 4.75
N LYS A 668 -14.06 -8.29 3.87
CA LYS A 668 -13.71 -8.55 2.47
C LYS A 668 -13.41 -7.24 1.74
N PHE A 669 -12.38 -7.19 0.90
CA PHE A 669 -11.90 -6.03 0.15
C PHE A 669 -11.24 -4.89 0.96
N GLN A 670 -11.23 -4.93 2.29
CA GLN A 670 -10.51 -3.93 3.09
C GLN A 670 -8.99 -4.04 2.95
N THR A 671 -8.49 -5.21 2.58
CA THR A 671 -7.08 -5.44 2.29
C THR A 671 -6.92 -6.10 0.91
N GLY A 672 -5.84 -5.80 0.17
CA GLY A 672 -5.50 -6.45 -1.11
C GLY A 672 -6.41 -6.17 -2.30
N TYR A 673 -7.41 -5.31 -2.20
CA TYR A 673 -8.24 -4.89 -3.33
C TYR A 673 -7.66 -3.63 -4.00
N ASP A 674 -7.49 -3.68 -5.30
CA ASP A 674 -6.89 -2.60 -6.09
C ASP A 674 -7.90 -2.10 -7.13
N GLU A 675 -8.56 -0.96 -6.82
CA GLU A 675 -9.56 -0.35 -7.69
C GLU A 675 -9.36 1.17 -7.74
N PRO A 676 -8.81 1.71 -8.83
CA PRO A 676 -8.55 3.14 -8.97
C PRO A 676 -9.81 4.03 -8.96
N LEU A 677 -10.98 3.50 -9.32
CA LEU A 677 -12.24 4.26 -9.30
C LEU A 677 -12.80 4.49 -7.88
N LEU A 678 -12.27 3.80 -6.86
CA LEU A 678 -12.63 4.08 -5.46
C LEU A 678 -12.15 5.49 -5.09
N HIS A 679 -13.09 6.40 -4.91
CA HIS A 679 -12.86 7.81 -4.62
C HIS A 679 -13.18 8.17 -3.16
N THR A 680 -14.25 7.59 -2.61
CA THR A 680 -14.77 7.95 -1.29
C THR A 680 -14.86 6.71 -0.40
N MET A 681 -14.51 6.85 0.88
CA MET A 681 -14.70 5.82 1.88
C MET A 681 -15.54 6.34 3.04
N TYR A 682 -16.55 5.56 3.41
CA TYR A 682 -17.38 5.76 4.58
C TYR A 682 -17.03 4.70 5.61
N VAL A 683 -16.54 5.12 6.77
CA VAL A 683 -16.02 4.22 7.80
C VAL A 683 -16.97 4.19 8.99
N ASP A 684 -17.61 3.05 9.23
CA ASP A 684 -18.38 2.78 10.46
C ASP A 684 -17.80 1.54 11.17
N LYS A 685 -16.50 1.62 11.43
CA LYS A 685 -15.70 0.57 12.07
C LYS A 685 -14.55 1.18 12.86
N PRO A 686 -14.29 0.72 14.10
CA PRO A 686 -13.08 1.10 14.81
C PRO A 686 -11.83 0.65 14.03
N LEU A 687 -10.97 1.59 13.69
CA LEU A 687 -9.72 1.37 12.98
C LEU A 687 -8.54 1.80 13.87
N ALA A 688 -7.51 0.94 13.99
CA ALA A 688 -6.29 1.26 14.72
C ALA A 688 -5.07 0.60 14.09
N GLY A 689 -3.89 1.21 14.24
CA GLY A 689 -2.61 0.70 13.79
C GLY A 689 -2.62 0.28 12.31
N VAL A 690 -1.99 -0.85 12.00
CA VAL A 690 -1.86 -1.36 10.62
C VAL A 690 -3.20 -1.49 9.88
N LYS A 691 -4.29 -1.87 10.59
CA LYS A 691 -5.60 -2.01 9.95
C LYS A 691 -6.14 -0.69 9.41
N ALA A 692 -5.91 0.43 10.12
CA ALA A 692 -6.30 1.75 9.64
C ALA A 692 -5.57 2.09 8.33
N VAL A 693 -4.24 1.93 8.32
CA VAL A 693 -3.41 2.19 7.13
C VAL A 693 -3.85 1.33 5.95
N GLN A 694 -4.04 0.03 6.16
CA GLN A 694 -4.42 -0.90 5.09
C GLN A 694 -5.81 -0.62 4.51
N THR A 695 -6.77 -0.27 5.36
CA THR A 695 -8.15 0.03 4.94
C THR A 695 -8.20 1.34 4.18
N LEU A 696 -7.71 2.43 4.75
CA LEU A 696 -7.77 3.75 4.14
C LEU A 696 -6.92 3.85 2.87
N SER A 697 -5.79 3.13 2.80
CA SER A 697 -4.96 3.06 1.59
C SER A 697 -5.62 2.36 0.39
N ARG A 698 -6.86 1.86 0.51
CA ARG A 698 -7.63 1.42 -0.68
C ARG A 698 -8.00 2.60 -1.58
N LEU A 699 -8.13 3.80 -1.01
CA LEU A 699 -8.43 5.01 -1.76
C LEU A 699 -7.22 5.64 -2.47
N ASN A 700 -6.00 5.31 -2.05
CA ASN A 700 -4.80 6.03 -2.49
C ASN A 700 -4.36 5.72 -3.94
N ARG A 701 -5.07 4.83 -4.65
CA ARG A 701 -4.72 4.45 -6.03
C ARG A 701 -4.86 5.62 -6.99
N ALA A 702 -3.77 5.92 -7.69
CA ALA A 702 -3.78 6.97 -8.70
C ALA A 702 -4.60 6.60 -9.93
N HIS A 703 -5.26 7.59 -10.50
CA HIS A 703 -5.96 7.53 -11.79
C HIS A 703 -5.79 8.88 -12.48
N PRO A 704 -5.64 8.95 -13.82
CA PRO A 704 -5.40 10.22 -14.53
C PRO A 704 -6.40 11.35 -14.23
N GLN A 705 -7.63 11.00 -13.88
CA GLN A 705 -8.70 11.95 -13.56
C GLN A 705 -9.04 12.01 -12.06
N LYS A 706 -8.20 11.45 -11.19
CA LYS A 706 -8.41 11.42 -9.74
C LYS A 706 -7.38 12.31 -9.06
N HIS A 707 -7.82 13.43 -8.56
CA HIS A 707 -6.98 14.46 -7.95
C HIS A 707 -7.15 14.56 -6.43
N ASP A 708 -8.22 13.98 -5.90
CA ASP A 708 -8.56 13.98 -4.48
C ASP A 708 -9.29 12.69 -4.09
N VAL A 709 -9.46 12.49 -2.80
CA VAL A 709 -10.25 11.41 -2.20
C VAL A 709 -10.93 11.94 -0.95
N PHE A 710 -12.05 11.32 -0.53
CA PHE A 710 -12.77 11.69 0.67
C PHE A 710 -12.89 10.51 1.61
N VAL A 711 -12.63 10.75 2.90
CA VAL A 711 -12.91 9.82 3.99
C VAL A 711 -13.90 10.48 4.94
N LEU A 712 -15.07 9.86 5.14
CA LEU A 712 -16.01 10.21 6.19
C LEU A 712 -16.01 9.09 7.22
N ASP A 713 -15.58 9.40 8.43
CA ASP A 713 -15.41 8.42 9.51
C ASP A 713 -16.38 8.68 10.65
N PHE A 714 -17.22 7.68 10.96
CA PHE A 714 -18.27 7.73 11.97
C PHE A 714 -17.83 7.14 13.32
N GLN A 715 -16.58 6.61 13.40
CA GLN A 715 -16.11 5.84 14.56
C GLN A 715 -14.81 6.35 15.16
N ASN A 716 -13.91 6.89 14.32
CA ASN A 716 -12.56 7.19 14.73
C ASN A 716 -12.32 8.70 14.74
N ASP A 717 -11.53 9.15 15.71
CA ASP A 717 -11.04 10.53 15.76
C ASP A 717 -9.76 10.70 14.94
N THR A 718 -9.40 11.95 14.65
CA THR A 718 -8.22 12.30 13.87
C THR A 718 -6.92 11.88 14.53
N GLU A 719 -6.84 11.91 15.85
CA GLU A 719 -5.64 11.55 16.60
C GLU A 719 -5.36 10.04 16.56
N THR A 720 -6.41 9.23 16.68
CA THR A 720 -6.31 7.76 16.53
C THR A 720 -5.78 7.38 15.15
N ILE A 721 -6.27 8.05 14.10
CA ILE A 721 -5.82 7.80 12.72
C ILE A 721 -4.39 8.35 12.51
N ARG A 722 -4.07 9.53 13.05
CA ARG A 722 -2.71 10.09 13.01
C ARG A 722 -1.70 9.10 13.60
N LYS A 723 -1.93 8.61 14.81
CA LYS A 723 -1.08 7.62 15.49
C LYS A 723 -0.97 6.30 14.73
N ALA A 724 -1.99 5.91 13.98
CA ALA A 724 -1.96 4.70 13.18
C ALA A 724 -1.07 4.83 11.93
N PHE A 725 -1.00 6.02 11.31
CA PHE A 725 -0.23 6.28 10.10
C PHE A 725 1.22 6.72 10.37
N GLU A 726 1.46 7.44 11.46
CA GLU A 726 2.76 8.01 11.82
C GLU A 726 3.92 7.00 11.72
N PRO A 727 3.83 5.75 12.22
CA PRO A 727 4.93 4.79 12.12
C PRO A 727 5.33 4.39 10.70
N TYR A 728 4.47 4.62 9.70
CA TYR A 728 4.63 4.11 8.32
C TYR A 728 4.72 5.22 7.27
N TYR A 729 4.69 6.48 7.70
CA TYR A 729 4.76 7.63 6.80
C TYR A 729 6.14 7.77 6.17
N ARG A 730 7.19 7.61 6.98
CA ARG A 730 8.58 7.53 6.57
C ARG A 730 9.17 6.13 6.80
N THR A 731 10.49 6.02 6.81
CA THR A 731 11.16 4.76 7.11
C THR A 731 10.92 4.35 8.56
N THR A 732 10.50 3.10 8.77
CA THR A 732 10.22 2.55 10.10
C THR A 732 11.48 1.85 10.63
N ILE A 733 11.91 2.22 11.84
CA ILE A 733 13.10 1.69 12.50
C ILE A 733 12.68 0.98 13.79
N LEU A 734 13.23 -0.20 14.08
CA LEU A 734 13.09 -0.86 15.37
C LEU A 734 14.13 -0.27 16.34
N SER A 735 13.67 0.19 17.49
CA SER A 735 14.50 0.93 18.46
C SER A 735 15.47 0.05 19.25
N ASP A 736 15.19 -1.26 19.37
CA ASP A 736 16.03 -2.25 20.04
C ASP A 736 15.54 -3.68 19.75
N GLU A 737 16.34 -4.70 20.09
CA GLU A 737 15.97 -6.11 20.00
C GLU A 737 15.14 -6.57 21.20
N THR A 738 14.31 -7.59 20.98
CA THR A 738 13.52 -8.21 22.06
C THR A 738 14.44 -8.99 22.99
N ASP A 739 14.48 -8.62 24.29
CA ASP A 739 15.36 -9.25 25.27
C ASP A 739 14.95 -10.71 25.58
N PRO A 740 15.79 -11.71 25.22
CA PRO A 740 15.49 -13.11 25.51
C PRO A 740 15.50 -13.45 27.00
N ASN A 741 16.21 -12.66 27.86
CA ASN A 741 16.28 -12.91 29.28
C ASN A 741 14.92 -12.77 29.98
N LYS A 742 14.02 -11.97 29.39
CA LYS A 742 12.64 -11.84 29.86
C LYS A 742 11.84 -13.15 29.86
N LEU A 743 12.24 -14.13 29.06
CA LEU A 743 11.62 -15.47 29.10
C LEU A 743 11.96 -16.23 30.38
N HIS A 744 13.17 -16.06 30.90
CA HIS A 744 13.55 -16.60 32.21
C HIS A 744 12.73 -15.95 33.33
N ASP A 745 12.59 -14.61 33.30
CA ASP A 745 11.81 -13.86 34.30
C ASP A 745 10.33 -14.27 34.27
N LEU A 746 9.73 -14.37 33.09
CA LEU A 746 8.34 -14.78 32.92
C LEU A 746 8.10 -16.22 33.37
N LYS A 747 9.03 -17.16 33.03
CA LYS A 747 8.94 -18.55 33.50
C LYS A 747 9.05 -18.63 35.02
N ALA A 748 10.04 -17.98 35.63
CA ALA A 748 10.23 -17.99 37.07
C ALA A 748 9.00 -17.41 37.80
N ALA A 749 8.43 -16.32 37.25
CA ALA A 749 7.22 -15.74 37.82
C ALA A 749 6.00 -16.69 37.68
N LEU A 750 5.83 -17.37 36.55
CA LEU A 750 4.77 -18.33 36.35
C LEU A 750 4.90 -19.57 37.25
N ASP A 751 6.10 -20.11 37.38
CA ASP A 751 6.39 -21.24 38.28
C ASP A 751 6.10 -20.87 39.74
N GLY A 752 6.34 -19.60 40.11
CA GLY A 752 6.08 -19.07 41.46
C GLY A 752 4.61 -19.08 41.89
N TYR A 753 3.67 -19.07 40.96
CA TYR A 753 2.23 -19.17 41.27
C TYR A 753 1.76 -20.59 41.65
N GLN A 754 2.57 -21.62 41.37
CA GLN A 754 2.27 -23.01 41.68
C GLN A 754 0.90 -23.49 41.16
N VAL A 755 0.47 -22.96 39.99
CA VAL A 755 -0.74 -23.37 39.30
C VAL A 755 -0.57 -24.73 38.60
N TYR A 756 0.67 -25.07 38.28
CA TYR A 756 1.10 -26.30 37.63
C TYR A 756 2.44 -26.73 38.16
N ASP A 757 2.80 -28.00 37.95
CA ASP A 757 4.10 -28.56 38.24
C ASP A 757 4.80 -29.11 36.98
N ALA A 758 6.09 -29.42 37.11
CA ALA A 758 6.89 -29.94 35.99
C ALA A 758 6.38 -31.30 35.47
N SER A 759 5.83 -32.16 36.34
CA SER A 759 5.30 -33.46 35.97
C SER A 759 4.04 -33.33 35.10
N GLN A 760 3.18 -32.39 35.43
CA GLN A 760 1.97 -32.09 34.65
C GLN A 760 2.31 -31.55 33.25
N ILE A 761 3.35 -30.70 33.13
CA ILE A 761 3.85 -30.23 31.83
C ILE A 761 4.35 -31.43 31.01
N GLU A 762 5.22 -32.27 31.58
CA GLU A 762 5.80 -33.44 30.88
C GLU A 762 4.71 -34.42 30.44
N GLN A 763 3.79 -34.74 31.34
CA GLN A 763 2.71 -35.68 31.03
C GLN A 763 1.77 -35.18 29.91
N LEU A 764 1.37 -33.91 29.98
CA LEU A 764 0.51 -33.31 28.95
C LEU A 764 1.21 -33.27 27.60
N VAL A 765 2.47 -32.82 27.56
CA VAL A 765 3.26 -32.72 26.33
C VAL A 765 3.49 -34.13 25.73
N ALA A 766 3.81 -35.15 26.55
CA ALA A 766 3.97 -36.52 26.09
C ALA A 766 2.68 -37.07 25.47
N LEU A 767 1.52 -36.88 26.13
CA LEU A 767 0.21 -37.31 25.60
C LEU A 767 -0.14 -36.56 24.31
N TYR A 768 0.10 -35.27 24.27
CA TYR A 768 -0.16 -34.45 23.09
C TYR A 768 0.67 -34.87 21.87
N LEU A 769 1.98 -35.07 22.06
CA LEU A 769 2.90 -35.48 21.00
C LEU A 769 2.65 -36.93 20.57
N GLY A 770 2.12 -37.78 21.47
CA GLY A 770 1.67 -39.14 21.16
C GLY A 770 0.36 -39.21 20.37
N GLY A 771 -0.22 -38.09 19.94
CA GLY A 771 -1.44 -38.06 19.15
C GLY A 771 -2.70 -38.43 19.91
N THR A 772 -2.71 -38.30 21.22
CA THR A 772 -3.82 -38.69 22.09
C THR A 772 -4.98 -37.70 21.98
N ASP A 773 -6.23 -38.21 22.04
CA ASP A 773 -7.43 -37.40 22.03
C ASP A 773 -7.46 -36.38 23.15
N ARG A 774 -8.04 -35.21 22.89
CA ARG A 774 -8.11 -34.08 23.80
C ARG A 774 -8.71 -34.41 25.16
N ASP A 775 -9.67 -35.35 25.21
CA ASP A 775 -10.35 -35.79 26.43
C ASP A 775 -9.39 -36.37 27.47
N LYS A 776 -8.21 -36.87 27.07
CA LYS A 776 -7.18 -37.39 28.00
C LYS A 776 -6.23 -36.28 28.51
N LEU A 777 -6.20 -35.13 27.86
CA LEU A 777 -5.47 -33.96 28.34
C LEU A 777 -6.26 -33.18 29.38
N ASP A 778 -7.58 -33.22 29.30
CA ASP A 778 -8.50 -32.44 30.11
C ASP A 778 -8.35 -32.68 31.63
N PRO A 779 -8.15 -33.90 32.16
CA PRO A 779 -7.94 -34.11 33.60
C PRO A 779 -6.72 -33.38 34.16
N ILE A 780 -5.62 -33.29 33.41
CA ILE A 780 -4.41 -32.58 33.82
C ILE A 780 -4.69 -31.07 33.86
N LEU A 781 -5.35 -30.57 32.84
CA LEU A 781 -5.71 -29.15 32.74
C LEU A 781 -6.73 -28.74 33.80
N ASP A 782 -7.71 -29.60 34.09
CA ASP A 782 -8.75 -29.36 35.12
C ASP A 782 -8.14 -29.31 36.52
N ALA A 783 -7.13 -30.13 36.83
CA ALA A 783 -6.38 -30.04 38.06
C ALA A 783 -5.62 -28.69 38.20
N CYS A 784 -5.04 -28.19 37.12
CA CYS A 784 -4.39 -26.87 37.11
C CYS A 784 -5.42 -25.73 37.23
N VAL A 785 -6.62 -25.86 36.61
CA VAL A 785 -7.70 -24.89 36.78
C VAL A 785 -8.23 -24.87 38.20
N ALA A 786 -8.30 -26.02 38.90
CA ALA A 786 -8.65 -26.09 40.31
C ALA A 786 -7.61 -25.33 41.15
N SER A 787 -6.30 -25.64 40.98
CA SER A 787 -5.23 -24.90 41.68
C SER A 787 -5.26 -23.40 41.41
N TYR A 788 -5.52 -22.97 40.17
CA TYR A 788 -5.68 -21.56 39.80
C TYR A 788 -6.82 -20.89 40.58
N ASN A 789 -7.95 -21.57 40.74
CA ASN A 789 -9.12 -21.02 41.42
C ASN A 789 -8.99 -21.02 42.94
N GLU A 790 -8.30 -22.02 43.52
CA GLU A 790 -8.19 -22.23 44.96
C GLU A 790 -7.01 -21.46 45.59
N ASN A 791 -5.89 -21.37 44.88
CA ASN A 791 -4.64 -20.83 45.42
C ASN A 791 -4.42 -19.36 45.08
N LEU A 792 -5.07 -18.81 44.04
CA LEU A 792 -4.83 -17.45 43.58
C LEU A 792 -6.01 -16.52 43.89
N ASN A 793 -5.72 -15.35 44.44
CA ASN A 793 -6.66 -14.26 44.51
C ASN A 793 -6.95 -13.67 43.10
N GLU A 794 -7.95 -12.82 42.97
CA GLU A 794 -8.38 -12.28 41.67
C GLU A 794 -7.27 -11.47 40.96
N ASP A 795 -6.44 -10.71 41.69
CA ASP A 795 -5.32 -9.96 41.09
C ASP A 795 -4.21 -10.89 40.61
N GLU A 796 -3.88 -11.94 41.40
CA GLU A 796 -2.92 -12.97 41.01
C GLU A 796 -3.41 -13.78 39.81
N GLN A 797 -4.74 -14.05 39.72
CA GLN A 797 -5.35 -14.71 38.56
C GLN A 797 -5.18 -13.88 37.26
N VAL A 798 -5.42 -12.56 37.34
CA VAL A 798 -5.23 -11.65 36.22
C VAL A 798 -3.76 -11.57 35.81
N ASP A 799 -2.87 -11.47 36.79
CA ASP A 799 -1.43 -11.36 36.57
C ASP A 799 -0.85 -12.65 35.98
N PHE A 800 -1.20 -13.83 36.55
CA PHE A 800 -0.81 -15.12 35.97
C PHE A 800 -1.23 -15.26 34.51
N LYS A 801 -2.51 -14.99 34.21
CA LYS A 801 -3.04 -15.07 32.83
C LYS A 801 -2.39 -14.09 31.88
N GLY A 802 -2.03 -12.90 32.38
CA GLY A 802 -1.27 -11.87 31.66
C GLY A 802 0.14 -12.35 31.32
N LYS A 803 0.88 -12.88 32.31
CA LYS A 803 2.25 -13.40 32.16
C LYS A 803 2.29 -14.64 31.27
N ALA A 804 1.31 -15.57 31.40
CA ALA A 804 1.21 -16.74 30.55
C ALA A 804 1.02 -16.36 29.07
N LYS A 805 0.15 -15.39 28.78
CA LYS A 805 -0.02 -14.85 27.41
C LYS A 805 1.24 -14.14 26.92
N ALA A 806 1.95 -13.39 27.77
CA ALA A 806 3.21 -12.75 27.43
C ALA A 806 4.27 -13.78 27.09
N PHE A 807 4.41 -14.86 27.91
CA PHE A 807 5.34 -15.95 27.64
C PHE A 807 5.06 -16.63 26.29
N ILE A 808 3.81 -17.02 26.02
CA ILE A 808 3.41 -17.64 24.74
C ILE A 808 3.75 -16.72 23.55
N ARG A 809 3.46 -15.43 23.67
CA ARG A 809 3.70 -14.44 22.61
C ARG A 809 5.20 -14.22 22.35
N THR A 810 5.97 -14.04 23.43
CA THR A 810 7.41 -13.73 23.35
C THR A 810 8.19 -14.96 22.93
N TYR A 811 7.90 -16.12 23.50
CA TYR A 811 8.55 -17.37 23.10
C TYR A 811 8.19 -17.78 21.67
N GLY A 812 6.91 -17.69 21.28
CA GLY A 812 6.48 -17.96 19.91
C GLY A 812 7.15 -17.09 18.84
N PHE A 813 7.70 -15.93 19.23
CA PHE A 813 8.51 -15.08 18.37
C PHE A 813 10.01 -15.43 18.49
N LEU A 814 10.58 -15.36 19.69
CA LEU A 814 12.01 -15.60 19.90
C LEU A 814 12.44 -17.01 19.51
N GLY A 815 11.58 -18.02 19.67
CA GLY A 815 11.86 -19.38 19.24
C GLY A 815 12.21 -19.54 17.75
N SER A 816 11.85 -18.56 16.91
CA SER A 816 12.20 -18.56 15.49
C SER A 816 13.55 -17.90 15.16
N ILE A 817 14.15 -17.16 16.11
CA ILE A 817 15.37 -16.36 15.89
C ILE A 817 16.52 -16.72 16.82
N LEU A 818 16.24 -17.33 17.98
CA LEU A 818 17.29 -17.74 18.93
C LEU A 818 18.24 -18.77 18.31
N LEU A 819 19.54 -18.56 18.52
CA LEU A 819 20.60 -19.44 18.02
C LEU A 819 20.62 -20.78 18.76
N TYR A 820 20.06 -20.85 19.96
CA TYR A 820 19.98 -22.04 20.81
C TYR A 820 18.52 -22.48 21.01
N THR A 821 18.36 -23.74 21.42
CA THR A 821 17.06 -24.34 21.72
C THR A 821 16.92 -24.52 23.23
N ASN A 822 15.70 -24.35 23.73
CA ASN A 822 15.38 -24.61 25.16
C ASN A 822 14.11 -25.44 25.25
N ALA A 823 14.26 -26.74 25.42
CA ALA A 823 13.16 -27.72 25.47
C ALA A 823 12.15 -27.40 26.61
N SER A 824 12.60 -26.85 27.74
CA SER A 824 11.70 -26.52 28.84
C SER A 824 10.77 -25.35 28.49
N TRP A 825 11.21 -24.36 27.68
CA TRP A 825 10.38 -23.27 27.21
C TRP A 825 9.37 -23.73 26.16
N GLU A 826 9.78 -24.66 25.29
CA GLU A 826 8.86 -25.22 24.29
C GLU A 826 7.76 -26.02 24.97
N LYS A 827 8.10 -26.93 25.89
CA LYS A 827 7.13 -27.70 26.65
C LYS A 827 6.17 -26.80 27.42
N LEU A 828 6.69 -25.77 28.08
CA LEU A 828 5.85 -24.79 28.78
C LEU A 828 4.95 -24.01 27.81
N SER A 829 5.46 -23.62 26.66
CA SER A 829 4.64 -22.94 25.64
C SER A 829 3.49 -23.80 25.12
N ILE A 830 3.76 -25.08 24.83
CA ILE A 830 2.73 -26.06 24.44
C ILE A 830 1.69 -26.17 25.54
N PHE A 831 2.13 -26.41 26.77
CA PHE A 831 1.25 -26.57 27.94
C PHE A 831 0.35 -25.34 28.16
N LEU A 832 0.93 -24.13 28.16
CA LEU A 832 0.19 -22.88 28.38
C LEU A 832 -0.81 -22.58 27.24
N ASN A 833 -0.54 -23.01 26.01
CA ASN A 833 -1.50 -22.87 24.91
C ASN A 833 -2.79 -23.69 25.14
N PHE A 834 -2.71 -24.81 25.88
CA PHE A 834 -3.89 -25.59 26.28
C PHE A 834 -4.51 -25.05 27.57
N LEU A 835 -3.71 -24.62 28.55
CA LEU A 835 -4.19 -24.17 29.85
C LEU A 835 -4.90 -22.82 29.77
N VAL A 836 -4.30 -21.81 29.14
CA VAL A 836 -4.82 -20.42 29.13
C VAL A 836 -6.27 -20.29 28.61
N PRO A 837 -6.70 -21.02 27.55
CA PRO A 837 -8.09 -20.99 27.11
C PRO A 837 -9.09 -21.59 28.12
N LYS A 838 -8.64 -22.54 28.95
CA LYS A 838 -9.47 -23.19 29.99
C LYS A 838 -9.61 -22.38 31.28
N LEU A 839 -8.65 -21.49 31.55
CA LEU A 839 -8.69 -20.63 32.74
C LEU A 839 -9.94 -19.74 32.69
N PRO A 840 -10.77 -19.73 33.76
CA PRO A 840 -11.95 -18.90 33.79
C PRO A 840 -11.59 -17.41 33.65
N ALA A 841 -12.47 -16.66 33.03
CA ALA A 841 -12.38 -15.20 33.12
C ALA A 841 -12.61 -14.82 34.59
N PRO A 842 -11.91 -13.77 35.10
CA PRO A 842 -12.22 -13.23 36.43
C PRO A 842 -13.73 -13.03 36.55
N LYS A 843 -14.33 -13.45 37.67
CA LYS A 843 -15.74 -13.23 37.92
C LYS A 843 -16.00 -11.73 38.03
N GLU A 844 -16.29 -11.12 36.93
CA GLU A 844 -16.73 -9.74 36.88
C GLU A 844 -18.25 -9.77 36.85
N GLU A 845 -18.91 -9.25 37.89
CA GLU A 845 -20.31 -8.97 37.83
C GLU A 845 -20.55 -8.01 36.65
N ASP A 846 -21.57 -8.34 35.80
CA ASP A 846 -21.98 -7.44 34.71
C ASP A 846 -22.76 -6.26 35.30
N LEU A 847 -22.04 -5.32 35.91
CA LEU A 847 -22.54 -4.09 36.48
C LEU A 847 -23.15 -3.13 35.42
N SER A 848 -23.34 -3.60 34.19
CA SER A 848 -24.04 -2.87 33.13
C SER A 848 -25.37 -3.52 32.69
N LYS A 849 -25.81 -4.57 33.43
CA LYS A 849 -27.09 -5.27 33.15
C LYS A 849 -28.28 -4.36 33.46
N GLY A 850 -29.22 -4.23 32.54
CA GLY A 850 -30.42 -3.36 32.70
C GLY A 850 -30.29 -1.94 32.15
N ILE A 851 -29.06 -1.49 31.81
CA ILE A 851 -28.82 -0.10 31.31
C ILE A 851 -29.56 0.22 30.01
N LEU A 852 -29.83 -0.80 29.18
CA LEU A 852 -30.43 -0.63 27.83
C LEU A 852 -31.98 -0.44 27.86
N GLU A 853 -32.66 -0.84 28.92
CA GLU A 853 -34.12 -0.76 29.00
C GLU A 853 -34.64 0.66 29.15
N ALA A 854 -33.76 1.60 29.13
CA ALA A 854 -33.91 2.95 29.58
C ALA A 854 -33.62 4.05 28.58
N ILE A 855 -33.46 3.74 27.30
CA ILE A 855 -32.96 4.68 26.31
C ILE A 855 -34.04 5.09 25.31
N ASP A 856 -34.23 6.40 25.13
CA ASP A 856 -35.03 6.95 24.03
C ASP A 856 -34.14 7.35 22.85
N MET A 857 -34.32 6.69 21.69
CA MET A 857 -33.57 6.89 20.45
C MET A 857 -34.08 8.07 19.61
N ASN A 858 -35.19 8.71 19.94
CA ASN A 858 -35.76 9.78 19.13
C ASN A 858 -34.90 11.06 19.12
N SER A 859 -33.91 11.16 20.01
CA SER A 859 -32.99 12.30 20.10
C SER A 859 -31.68 12.10 19.34
N TYR A 860 -31.50 10.96 18.65
CA TYR A 860 -30.27 10.68 17.90
C TYR A 860 -30.13 11.63 16.71
N ARG A 861 -28.96 12.27 16.59
CA ARG A 861 -28.57 13.13 15.49
C ARG A 861 -27.16 12.78 15.03
N VAL A 862 -26.87 13.00 13.76
CA VAL A 862 -25.54 12.82 13.19
C VAL A 862 -25.14 14.11 12.48
N GLU A 863 -23.99 14.67 12.84
CA GLU A 863 -23.46 15.88 12.25
C GLU A 863 -22.06 15.67 11.64
N LYS A 864 -21.85 16.27 10.47
CA LYS A 864 -20.59 16.20 9.75
C LYS A 864 -19.71 17.37 10.18
N ARG A 865 -18.53 17.13 10.72
CA ARG A 865 -17.52 18.18 10.96
C ARG A 865 -16.87 18.67 9.68
N ALA A 866 -16.14 19.79 9.75
CA ALA A 866 -15.34 20.27 8.64
C ALA A 866 -14.24 19.25 8.28
N ALA A 867 -13.94 19.12 7.00
CA ALA A 867 -12.83 18.29 6.54
C ALA A 867 -11.53 18.83 7.12
N GLN A 868 -10.73 17.96 7.73
CA GLN A 868 -9.45 18.27 8.35
C GLN A 868 -8.31 17.63 7.56
N ARG A 869 -7.17 18.29 7.50
CA ARG A 869 -5.92 17.67 7.02
C ARG A 869 -5.16 17.15 8.22
N ILE A 870 -4.98 15.84 8.31
CA ILE A 870 -4.12 15.21 9.33
C ILE A 870 -2.67 15.38 8.87
N GLN A 871 -1.87 16.13 9.62
CA GLN A 871 -0.44 16.29 9.38
C GLN A 871 0.35 15.22 10.13
N LEU A 872 1.28 14.59 9.44
CA LEU A 872 2.20 13.60 10.02
C LEU A 872 3.58 14.23 10.21
N PRO A 873 4.32 13.86 11.27
CA PRO A 873 5.67 14.38 11.53
C PRO A 873 6.63 13.94 10.41
N ASP A 874 7.56 14.82 10.05
CA ASP A 874 8.58 14.57 9.01
C ASP A 874 9.89 14.04 9.62
N THR A 875 9.76 12.97 10.43
CA THR A 875 10.86 12.25 11.07
C THR A 875 10.67 10.75 10.90
N ASP A 876 11.76 9.99 10.88
CA ASP A 876 11.68 8.54 10.88
C ASP A 876 11.01 8.06 12.15
N ALA A 877 10.19 7.04 12.03
CA ALA A 877 9.44 6.50 13.16
C ALA A 877 10.20 5.34 13.80
N GLU A 878 10.44 5.44 15.10
CA GLU A 878 10.96 4.35 15.91
C GLU A 878 9.81 3.60 16.56
N ILE A 879 9.80 2.27 16.40
CA ILE A 879 8.86 1.38 17.09
C ILE A 879 9.61 0.53 18.11
N GLU A 880 8.96 0.27 19.24
CA GLU A 880 9.54 -0.53 20.32
C GLU A 880 9.56 -2.03 19.97
N PRO A 881 10.47 -2.82 20.57
CA PRO A 881 10.51 -4.27 20.41
C PRO A 881 9.22 -4.95 20.91
N VAL A 882 9.14 -6.27 20.78
CA VAL A 882 7.95 -7.03 21.23
C VAL A 882 7.74 -6.82 22.73
N PRO A 883 6.55 -6.34 23.19
CA PRO A 883 6.29 -6.16 24.61
C PRO A 883 6.42 -7.49 25.36
N THR A 884 7.31 -7.53 26.33
CA THR A 884 7.58 -8.71 27.18
C THR A 884 6.86 -8.65 28.52
N ASP A 885 6.35 -7.48 28.91
CA ASP A 885 5.63 -7.31 30.14
C ASP A 885 4.21 -7.88 30.05
N GLY A 886 3.85 -8.72 31.00
CA GLY A 886 2.55 -9.40 31.08
C GLY A 886 1.77 -9.12 32.35
N GLY A 887 2.32 -8.28 33.25
CA GLY A 887 1.68 -7.97 34.53
C GLY A 887 0.44 -7.12 34.36
N GLY A 888 -0.64 -7.51 35.03
CA GLY A 888 -1.89 -6.74 35.09
C GLY A 888 -2.50 -6.87 36.49
N ARG A 889 -2.90 -5.76 37.09
CA ARG A 889 -3.81 -5.80 38.25
C ARG A 889 -5.24 -5.75 37.73
N LYS A 890 -6.17 -6.39 38.44
CA LYS A 890 -7.60 -6.21 38.21
C LYS A 890 -7.88 -4.71 38.38
N ARG A 891 -8.43 -4.07 37.38
CA ARG A 891 -8.84 -2.68 37.51
C ARG A 891 -10.09 -2.65 38.37
N GLU A 892 -10.06 -1.91 39.47
CA GLU A 892 -11.26 -1.62 40.23
C GLU A 892 -12.28 -0.93 39.30
N PRO A 893 -13.56 -1.35 39.35
CA PRO A 893 -14.59 -0.70 38.55
C PRO A 893 -14.80 0.73 39.10
N GLU A 894 -14.73 1.71 38.22
CA GLU A 894 -15.17 3.07 38.52
C GLU A 894 -16.70 3.05 38.53
N LEU A 895 -17.30 2.90 39.71
CA LEU A 895 -18.74 2.94 39.90
C LEU A 895 -19.21 4.38 39.91
N ASP A 896 -20.29 4.67 39.16
CA ASP A 896 -20.99 5.95 39.21
C ASP A 896 -22.48 5.74 38.97
N ARG A 897 -23.30 6.71 39.41
CA ARG A 897 -24.75 6.66 39.24
C ARG A 897 -25.14 6.79 37.78
N LEU A 898 -26.21 6.12 37.37
CA LEU A 898 -26.68 6.14 35.99
C LEU A 898 -26.94 7.57 35.50
N SER A 899 -27.48 8.43 36.33
CA SER A 899 -27.69 9.85 36.01
C SER A 899 -26.39 10.59 35.67
N ASN A 900 -25.28 10.32 36.41
CA ASN A 900 -23.98 10.91 36.16
C ASN A 900 -23.33 10.32 34.90
N ILE A 901 -23.43 9.01 34.70
CA ILE A 901 -22.95 8.33 33.50
C ILE A 901 -23.67 8.86 32.26
N LEU A 902 -24.97 8.99 32.30
CA LEU A 902 -25.76 9.56 31.20
C LEU A 902 -25.45 11.04 30.98
N ARG A 903 -25.25 11.83 32.07
CA ARG A 903 -24.82 13.22 31.94
C ARG A 903 -23.46 13.34 31.27
N ALA A 904 -22.46 12.64 31.80
CA ALA A 904 -21.11 12.63 31.24
C ALA A 904 -21.07 12.07 29.80
N PHE A 905 -21.94 11.10 29.48
CA PHE A 905 -22.08 10.56 28.13
C PHE A 905 -22.75 11.61 27.22
N ASN A 906 -23.81 12.26 27.67
CA ASN A 906 -24.45 13.35 26.93
C ASN A 906 -23.55 14.57 26.80
N ASP A 907 -22.73 14.91 27.81
CA ASP A 907 -21.71 15.98 27.74
C ASP A 907 -20.61 15.65 26.75
N GLN A 908 -20.18 14.40 26.69
CA GLN A 908 -19.16 13.94 25.73
C GLN A 908 -19.68 13.89 24.28
N PHE A 909 -20.93 13.54 24.08
CA PHE A 909 -21.53 13.36 22.75
C PHE A 909 -22.66 14.38 22.45
N GLY A 910 -23.09 15.20 23.40
CA GLY A 910 -24.10 16.27 23.25
C GLY A 910 -23.56 17.67 23.51
N GLY A 911 -22.34 17.78 24.00
CA GLY A 911 -21.66 19.05 24.29
C GLY A 911 -20.83 19.53 23.10
N ILE A 912 -20.90 20.81 22.86
CA ILE A 912 -20.02 21.48 21.92
C ILE A 912 -18.66 21.64 22.60
N GLU A 913 -17.64 20.82 22.25
CA GLU A 913 -16.27 21.15 22.58
C GLU A 913 -15.78 22.21 21.58
N TRP A 914 -15.68 23.43 22.04
CA TRP A 914 -15.07 24.49 21.27
C TRP A 914 -13.58 24.16 21.04
N GLN A 915 -13.11 24.20 19.80
CA GLN A 915 -11.69 23.95 19.45
C GLN A 915 -10.73 24.87 20.22
N ASP A 916 -11.21 26.03 20.64
CA ASP A 916 -10.48 26.96 21.50
C ASP A 916 -11.47 27.60 22.50
N ALA A 917 -11.80 26.82 23.54
CA ALA A 917 -12.76 27.23 24.58
C ALA A 917 -12.38 28.56 25.25
N ASP A 918 -11.08 28.83 25.43
CA ASP A 918 -10.58 30.08 26.04
C ASP A 918 -10.75 31.29 25.10
N ARG A 919 -10.59 31.07 23.80
CA ARG A 919 -10.85 32.11 22.80
C ARG A 919 -12.34 32.44 22.71
N VAL A 920 -13.17 31.41 22.58
CA VAL A 920 -14.63 31.58 22.51
C VAL A 920 -15.15 32.20 23.79
N ARG A 921 -14.61 31.83 24.95
CA ARG A 921 -14.95 32.44 26.25
C ARG A 921 -14.63 33.94 26.25
N ARG A 922 -13.42 34.36 25.78
CA ARG A 922 -13.08 35.78 25.66
C ARG A 922 -13.98 36.51 24.65
N MET A 923 -14.28 35.88 23.52
CA MET A 923 -15.19 36.46 22.54
C MET A 923 -16.58 36.74 23.17
N ILE A 924 -17.12 35.79 23.93
CA ILE A 924 -18.45 35.92 24.56
C ILE A 924 -18.42 36.93 25.72
N THR A 925 -17.34 36.98 26.50
CA THR A 925 -17.28 37.85 27.72
C THR A 925 -16.71 39.25 27.45
N GLU A 926 -15.94 39.47 26.38
CA GLU A 926 -15.21 40.72 26.12
C GLU A 926 -15.52 41.28 24.72
N ASP A 927 -15.20 40.54 23.64
CA ASP A 927 -15.22 41.10 22.27
C ASP A 927 -16.63 41.38 21.73
N ILE A 928 -17.56 40.43 21.90
CA ILE A 928 -18.94 40.56 21.44
C ILE A 928 -19.69 41.65 22.26
N PRO A 929 -19.63 41.65 23.61
CA PRO A 929 -20.21 42.71 24.38
C PRO A 929 -19.72 44.12 24.00
N GLN A 930 -18.42 44.30 23.79
CA GLN A 930 -17.86 45.61 23.36
C GLN A 930 -18.41 46.03 22.01
N LYS A 931 -18.47 45.13 21.02
CA LYS A 931 -18.99 45.43 19.69
C LYS A 931 -20.46 45.71 19.69
N VAL A 932 -21.24 44.97 20.47
CA VAL A 932 -22.69 45.21 20.64
C VAL A 932 -22.93 46.53 21.36
N ALA A 933 -22.17 46.83 22.44
CA ALA A 933 -22.27 48.09 23.15
C ALA A 933 -21.91 49.33 22.33
N ALA A 934 -21.02 49.14 21.31
CA ALA A 934 -20.64 50.23 20.38
C ALA A 934 -21.65 50.49 19.26
N ASP A 935 -22.70 49.65 19.11
CA ASP A 935 -23.72 49.82 18.08
C ASP A 935 -24.59 51.03 18.38
N THR A 936 -24.61 51.99 17.47
CA THR A 936 -25.30 53.30 17.66
C THR A 936 -26.82 53.19 17.84
N ALA A 937 -27.48 52.23 17.21
CA ALA A 937 -28.91 52.01 17.34
C ALA A 937 -29.24 51.43 18.72
N TYR A 938 -28.42 50.51 19.22
CA TYR A 938 -28.57 49.98 20.56
C TYR A 938 -28.24 51.01 21.65
N GLN A 939 -27.21 51.81 21.49
CA GLN A 939 -26.89 52.95 22.40
C GLN A 939 -28.07 53.94 22.51
N ASN A 940 -28.59 54.33 21.37
CA ASN A 940 -29.76 55.26 21.34
C ASN A 940 -31.00 54.64 22.01
N ALA A 941 -31.27 53.35 21.76
CA ALA A 941 -32.38 52.67 22.42
C ALA A 941 -32.18 52.51 23.93
N LYS A 942 -30.94 52.22 24.36
CA LYS A 942 -30.57 52.09 25.79
C LYS A 942 -30.78 53.41 26.55
N GLN A 943 -30.43 54.56 25.91
CA GLN A 943 -30.52 55.89 26.55
C GLN A 943 -31.90 56.50 26.53
N ASN A 944 -32.71 56.27 25.47
CA ASN A 944 -33.90 57.02 25.16
C ASN A 944 -35.18 56.14 25.10
N SER A 945 -35.10 54.83 25.40
CA SER A 945 -36.25 53.93 25.33
C SER A 945 -36.36 53.04 26.57
N ASP A 946 -37.43 52.28 26.68
CA ASP A 946 -37.61 51.28 27.74
C ASP A 946 -36.76 50.04 27.49
N LYS A 947 -36.63 49.20 28.52
CA LYS A 947 -35.81 47.95 28.48
C LYS A 947 -36.25 47.01 27.37
N GLN A 948 -37.52 47.01 26.96
CA GLN A 948 -38.06 46.12 25.96
C GLN A 948 -37.64 46.53 24.54
N ASN A 949 -37.68 47.84 24.26
CA ASN A 949 -37.20 48.39 22.99
C ASN A 949 -35.66 48.35 22.91
N ALA A 950 -34.94 48.60 24.02
CA ALA A 950 -33.50 48.39 24.09
C ALA A 950 -33.11 46.93 23.82
N ARG A 951 -33.90 45.96 24.26
CA ARG A 951 -33.68 44.54 23.99
C ARG A 951 -33.82 44.20 22.48
N ILE A 952 -34.84 44.77 21.83
CA ILE A 952 -35.06 44.53 20.39
C ILE A 952 -33.86 45.06 19.55
N GLU A 953 -33.38 46.24 19.85
CA GLU A 953 -32.21 46.81 19.16
C GLU A 953 -30.90 46.09 19.51
N HIS A 954 -30.76 45.63 20.75
CA HIS A 954 -29.68 44.75 21.18
C HIS A 954 -29.61 43.47 20.34
N ASP A 955 -30.72 42.76 20.21
CA ASP A 955 -30.76 41.48 19.49
C ASP A 955 -30.45 41.70 18.00
N LYS A 956 -30.85 42.82 17.40
CA LYS A 956 -30.45 43.22 16.06
C LYS A 956 -28.94 43.55 15.96
N ALA A 957 -28.38 44.25 16.94
CA ALA A 957 -26.96 44.57 17.04
C ALA A 957 -26.12 43.30 17.21
N LEU A 958 -26.53 42.39 18.09
CA LEU A 958 -25.92 41.10 18.31
C LEU A 958 -25.90 40.28 17.00
N ALA A 959 -27.02 40.20 16.30
CA ALA A 959 -27.07 39.49 15.00
C ALA A 959 -26.09 40.08 13.97
N ARG A 960 -25.97 41.41 13.88
CA ARG A 960 -24.97 42.06 13.00
C ARG A 960 -23.53 41.71 13.38
N VAL A 961 -23.23 41.74 14.69
CA VAL A 961 -21.89 41.39 15.22
C VAL A 961 -21.54 39.94 14.92
N ILE A 962 -22.48 39.02 15.16
CA ILE A 962 -22.25 37.59 14.89
C ILE A 962 -22.09 37.31 13.40
N VAL A 963 -22.88 37.95 12.53
CA VAL A 963 -22.68 37.84 11.08
C VAL A 963 -21.29 38.39 10.64
N GLY A 964 -20.84 39.47 11.29
CA GLY A 964 -19.50 40.01 11.06
C GLY A 964 -18.37 39.07 11.49
N LEU A 965 -18.59 38.21 12.48
CA LEU A 965 -17.62 37.20 12.95
C LEU A 965 -17.59 35.91 12.10
N MET A 966 -18.48 35.76 11.12
CA MET A 966 -18.56 34.57 10.25
C MET A 966 -17.23 34.20 9.59
N LYS A 967 -16.35 35.17 9.30
CA LYS A 967 -15.02 34.96 8.74
C LYS A 967 -13.96 34.59 9.77
N ASP A 968 -14.14 35.01 11.01
CA ASP A 968 -13.15 34.86 12.09
C ASP A 968 -13.44 33.66 12.99
N ASP A 969 -14.73 33.29 13.15
CA ASP A 969 -15.17 32.14 13.94
C ASP A 969 -16.48 31.55 13.37
N THR A 970 -16.30 30.63 12.44
CA THR A 970 -17.40 29.94 11.73
C THR A 970 -18.23 29.06 12.67
N GLU A 971 -17.62 28.55 13.76
CA GLU A 971 -18.28 27.66 14.71
C GLU A 971 -19.25 28.43 15.60
N LEU A 972 -18.84 29.58 16.15
CA LEU A 972 -19.69 30.44 16.92
C LEU A 972 -20.89 30.98 16.09
N PHE A 973 -20.62 31.39 14.85
CA PHE A 973 -21.65 31.81 13.91
C PHE A 973 -22.69 30.70 13.68
N LYS A 974 -22.23 29.48 13.43
CA LYS A 974 -23.07 28.30 13.16
C LYS A 974 -23.94 27.96 14.38
N GLN A 975 -23.35 27.96 15.57
CA GLN A 975 -24.12 27.72 16.81
C GLN A 975 -25.20 28.77 17.06
N TYR A 976 -24.90 30.03 16.80
CA TYR A 976 -25.90 31.10 16.93
C TYR A 976 -27.02 30.97 15.89
N SER A 977 -26.70 30.56 14.65
CA SER A 977 -27.70 30.44 13.56
C SER A 977 -28.56 29.20 13.66
N ASP A 978 -27.96 28.06 14.07
CA ASP A 978 -28.60 26.74 13.95
C ASP A 978 -29.18 26.24 15.31
N ASN A 979 -28.79 26.84 16.45
CA ASN A 979 -29.24 26.45 17.77
C ASN A 979 -30.06 27.55 18.46
N PRO A 980 -31.41 27.49 18.43
CA PRO A 980 -32.27 28.52 19.02
C PRO A 980 -32.10 28.70 20.53
N GLU A 981 -31.67 27.66 21.26
CA GLU A 981 -31.41 27.75 22.69
C GLU A 981 -30.12 28.48 22.97
N PHE A 982 -29.07 28.18 22.23
CA PHE A 982 -27.78 28.88 22.30
C PHE A 982 -27.95 30.35 21.91
N MET A 983 -28.67 30.62 20.82
CA MET A 983 -28.98 32.00 20.39
C MET A 983 -29.66 32.80 21.50
N ARG A 984 -30.69 32.23 22.16
CA ARG A 984 -31.37 32.89 23.28
C ARG A 984 -30.43 33.09 24.48
N TRP A 985 -29.72 32.04 24.87
CA TRP A 985 -28.74 32.10 25.97
C TRP A 985 -27.68 33.15 25.72
N LEU A 986 -27.10 33.21 24.53
CA LEU A 986 -26.10 34.20 24.16
C LEU A 986 -26.69 35.61 24.16
N ALA A 987 -27.88 35.82 23.62
CA ALA A 987 -28.57 37.09 23.60
C ALA A 987 -28.91 37.58 25.01
N ASP A 988 -29.33 36.67 25.90
CA ASP A 988 -29.62 37.01 27.33
C ASP A 988 -28.32 37.36 28.08
N THR A 989 -27.25 36.61 27.86
CA THR A 989 -25.95 36.82 28.49
C THR A 989 -25.33 38.16 28.06
N ILE A 990 -25.29 38.44 26.77
CA ILE A 990 -24.72 39.68 26.23
C ILE A 990 -25.57 40.88 26.62
N PHE A 991 -26.89 40.74 26.64
CA PHE A 991 -27.78 41.82 27.09
C PHE A 991 -27.56 42.12 28.55
N GLY A 992 -27.42 41.13 29.44
CA GLY A 992 -27.07 41.34 30.84
C GLY A 992 -25.76 42.08 31.03
N ILE A 993 -24.74 41.71 30.29
CA ILE A 993 -23.41 42.37 30.35
C ILE A 993 -23.48 43.79 29.83
N THR A 994 -24.20 44.06 28.73
CA THR A 994 -24.13 45.36 28.03
C THR A 994 -25.17 46.36 28.56
N TYR A 995 -26.32 45.92 29.10
CA TYR A 995 -27.38 46.80 29.58
C TYR A 995 -27.06 47.41 30.94
N ASP A 996 -26.49 46.62 31.88
CA ASP A 996 -26.21 47.06 33.26
C ASP A 996 -24.87 47.81 33.42
N GLN A 997 -24.03 47.87 32.37
CA GLN A 997 -22.85 48.75 32.39
C GLN A 997 -23.23 50.22 32.30
N PRO A 998 -22.71 51.12 33.17
CA PRO A 998 -22.92 52.54 32.99
C PRO A 998 -22.38 53.03 31.66
N SER A 999 -23.17 53.82 30.91
CA SER A 999 -22.77 54.49 29.67
C SER A 999 -21.46 55.25 29.86
N ALA A 1000 -20.43 54.86 29.09
CA ALA A 1000 -19.13 55.54 29.10
C ALA A 1000 -19.22 56.97 28.55
#